data_e7bdae6039c23b29fb2e14bb786afc4f
#
_entry.id   e7bdae6039c23b29fb2e14bb786afc4f
#
_cell.length_a   1.000
_cell.length_b   1.000
_cell.length_c   1.000
_cell.angle_alpha   90.00
_cell.angle_beta   90.00
_cell.angle_gamma   90.00
#
_symmetry.space_group_name_H-M   'P 1'
#
loop_
_entity.id
_entity.type
_entity.pdbx_description
1 polymer ?
#
loop_
_entity_poly.entity_id
_entity_poly.type
_entity_poly.pdbx_seq_one_letter_code
_entity_poly.pdbx_strand_id
1 'polypeptide(L)'
;MPQFPIRAGALPRFRRRVAALALLSLAAGTVTALAASPAHAAISCEVTYSTNDWPGGFTADMSIKNLGDPLNGWTLGFTFPNTSQQVTQGWSATWSQSGRNVTAKNLDWNGSLGTGASTNIGFNGSWSGSNPKPTSFTINGVTCGGTTVNQPPTVGITSPAAGAIFTAPATVNIAANAADSDGTVTKVEFFNGTTLLGTDTTAPYTYSWTNVAAGDYSLTARATDDKGATTTSAPVGISVQANAAPAVLLTPAVLPVPKGGTADFSVKLSKAPTANVTVTTTRTSGDTDLTVTTGGTRTFTPTNWNTAQTVRIAAALNSDQTSGSAEFTSTAPGHTSAKATAVKIGDNEYIQRFTTLYNKLKNPANGYFSPQGVPYHSVETLMVEAPDHGHETTSEAYSYYLWLEAAYGKVTGDWTRFNDAWASMEKYIIPSTADQPTNSFYNPSKPATYAGEWDDIRQYPSKLDGNVSVGVDPLANELKSTYGTGDIYGMHWLLDVDNTYGFGRCGDGTTKPAYINTYQRGPEESVFETIPQPSCDTFKHGGPNGYLDLFTGDSSYAKQWKYTNAPDADARAVQVAYWAHTWATEQGKASQVASSVAKAAKMGDYLRYAMYDKYFKKQGCTSTSCAAGTGKDSAAYLLSWYYAWGGANDSSAGWAWRIGSSHNHSGYQNPMAAWALSNVDVLKPKGATAVQDWTTSTKRQLEFYRWLQSSEGAIAGGATNSWQGHYASPPSGSPTFYGMAYDWQPVYHDPPSNQWFGFQAWSMERVAELYYATGNADAKLLLDKWVKWATDNTTVNADGTYQIPSTLVWTGQPNTWNPANPSANTGLHVSIRDYTTDVGVAGSYAKVLMYYAAKSGNATAKTIAKGLLDGIWKNNQDTKGVSVSETKADYRRLNDPVYVPAGWTGKMPNGDAINSSSTFMSIRSFYRNDPDWPKVDAFLKGTGPAPSFNYHRFWAQVDVAVALAEYGRLFP
;
A
#
# COMPACT_ATOMS: atom_id res chain seq x y z
N MET A 1 7.88 -49.94 -31.96
CA MET A 1 6.89 -50.80 -32.67
C MET A 1 6.70 -52.09 -31.90
N PRO A 2 5.54 -52.70 -31.74
CA PRO A 2 4.21 -52.37 -32.28
C PRO A 2 3.19 -52.01 -31.20
N GLN A 3 2.24 -51.18 -31.42
CA GLN A 3 0.90 -51.18 -31.99
C GLN A 3 -0.22 -51.79 -31.12
N PHE A 4 -1.13 -50.92 -30.82
CA PHE A 4 -2.55 -50.88 -30.51
C PHE A 4 -3.41 -52.19 -30.61
N PRO A 5 -4.67 -52.25 -30.09
CA PRO A 5 -5.77 -51.42 -30.44
C PRO A 5 -6.85 -51.07 -29.38
N ILE A 6 -7.47 -49.96 -29.55
CA ILE A 6 -8.86 -49.41 -29.52
C ILE A 6 -10.04 -50.39 -29.30
N ARG A 7 -11.03 -49.91 -28.47
CA ARG A 7 -12.52 -49.92 -28.70
C ARG A 7 -13.21 -49.09 -27.60
N ALA A 8 -13.82 -48.07 -27.82
CA ALA A 8 -15.07 -47.54 -28.43
C ALA A 8 -16.39 -48.05 -27.79
N GLY A 9 -17.23 -47.14 -27.35
CA GLY A 9 -18.63 -47.28 -26.97
C GLY A 9 -19.12 -46.07 -26.24
N ALA A 10 -19.67 -45.17 -26.84
CA ALA A 10 -20.99 -44.86 -27.45
C ALA A 10 -21.90 -44.04 -26.48
N LEU A 11 -22.15 -42.82 -26.92
CA LEU A 11 -23.15 -41.84 -26.43
C LEU A 11 -24.61 -42.34 -26.64
N PRO A 12 -25.59 -41.66 -26.02
CA PRO A 12 -26.49 -40.95 -26.94
C PRO A 12 -26.78 -39.47 -26.55
N ARG A 13 -26.90 -38.72 -27.62
CA ARG A 13 -27.43 -37.36 -27.77
C ARG A 13 -28.94 -37.36 -27.58
N PHE A 14 -29.50 -36.28 -27.02
CA PHE A 14 -30.80 -35.78 -27.45
C PHE A 14 -30.78 -34.27 -27.65
N ARG A 15 -31.35 -33.90 -28.76
CA ARG A 15 -31.40 -32.55 -29.40
C ARG A 15 -32.68 -31.80 -29.09
N ARG A 16 -32.52 -30.46 -28.94
CA ARG A 16 -33.35 -29.36 -29.49
C ARG A 16 -34.87 -29.34 -29.30
N ARG A 17 -35.41 -28.22 -28.83
CA ARG A 17 -36.14 -27.26 -29.70
C ARG A 17 -36.44 -25.95 -29.01
N VAL A 18 -36.27 -24.87 -29.78
CA VAL A 18 -36.66 -23.48 -29.60
C VAL A 18 -38.14 -23.34 -29.89
N ALA A 19 -38.88 -22.50 -29.15
CA ALA A 19 -39.98 -21.68 -29.68
C ALA A 19 -40.32 -20.57 -28.69
N ALA A 20 -40.26 -19.34 -29.17
CA ALA A 20 -40.83 -18.14 -28.59
C ALA A 20 -42.34 -18.12 -28.76
N LEU A 21 -43.09 -17.59 -27.78
CA LEU A 21 -44.31 -16.80 -28.01
C LEU A 21 -44.69 -16.01 -26.76
N ALA A 22 -44.87 -14.73 -26.95
CA ALA A 22 -45.46 -13.82 -25.99
C ALA A 22 -46.96 -14.01 -25.89
N LEU A 23 -47.53 -13.99 -24.71
CA LEU A 23 -48.93 -13.66 -24.47
C LEU A 23 -49.11 -13.09 -23.05
N LEU A 24 -49.70 -11.90 -23.03
CA LEU A 24 -50.27 -11.28 -21.84
C LEU A 24 -51.33 -12.19 -21.22
N SER A 25 -51.30 -12.36 -19.93
CA SER A 25 -52.50 -12.69 -19.14
C SER A 25 -52.42 -12.05 -17.77
N LEU A 26 -53.39 -11.19 -17.54
CA LEU A 26 -53.78 -10.66 -16.26
C LEU A 26 -54.10 -11.81 -15.31
N ALA A 27 -53.42 -11.90 -14.17
CA ALA A 27 -53.84 -12.77 -13.10
C ALA A 27 -53.95 -11.92 -11.83
N ALA A 28 -55.12 -11.85 -11.29
CA ALA A 28 -55.45 -11.20 -10.02
C ALA A 28 -54.67 -11.87 -8.89
N GLY A 29 -53.84 -11.09 -8.20
CA GLY A 29 -53.15 -11.51 -7.02
C GLY A 29 -54.09 -11.55 -5.84
N THR A 30 -54.31 -12.72 -5.29
CA THR A 30 -54.94 -12.90 -3.97
C THR A 30 -54.05 -12.23 -2.94
N VAL A 31 -54.56 -11.18 -2.33
CA VAL A 31 -54.03 -10.59 -1.10
C VAL A 31 -54.27 -11.62 0.02
N THR A 32 -53.26 -12.37 0.40
CA THR A 32 -53.23 -13.03 1.69
C THR A 32 -53.06 -11.96 2.76
N ALA A 33 -54.14 -11.61 3.42
CA ALA A 33 -54.11 -10.85 4.64
C ALA A 33 -53.25 -11.62 5.66
N LEU A 34 -52.03 -11.15 5.90
CA LEU A 34 -51.30 -11.49 7.09
C LEU A 34 -52.14 -11.00 8.27
N ALA A 35 -52.72 -11.92 9.03
CA ALA A 35 -53.37 -11.65 10.29
C ALA A 35 -52.39 -10.83 11.16
N ALA A 36 -52.72 -9.60 11.43
CA ALA A 36 -52.03 -8.80 12.41
C ALA A 36 -52.02 -9.58 13.73
N SER A 37 -50.85 -9.92 14.25
CA SER A 37 -50.72 -10.33 15.64
C SER A 37 -51.40 -9.27 16.51
N PRO A 38 -52.16 -9.65 17.50
CA PRO A 38 -52.78 -8.66 18.38
C PRO A 38 -51.68 -7.77 18.95
N ALA A 39 -51.83 -6.45 18.76
CA ALA A 39 -50.97 -5.50 19.39
C ALA A 39 -50.96 -5.77 20.89
N HIS A 40 -49.82 -6.15 21.45
CA HIS A 40 -49.68 -6.18 22.91
C HIS A 40 -49.91 -4.75 23.41
N ALA A 41 -50.86 -4.60 24.33
CA ALA A 41 -51.11 -3.34 25.01
C ALA A 41 -49.80 -2.76 25.55
N ALA A 42 -49.47 -1.51 25.18
CA ALA A 42 -48.23 -0.88 25.61
C ALA A 42 -48.31 -0.56 27.11
N ILE A 43 -47.59 -1.34 27.92
CA ILE A 43 -47.50 -1.12 29.36
C ILE A 43 -46.47 -0.02 29.62
N SER A 44 -46.92 1.12 30.21
CA SER A 44 -46.05 2.16 30.72
C SER A 44 -46.57 2.58 32.11
N CYS A 45 -45.65 2.79 33.05
CA CYS A 45 -46.07 2.97 34.45
C CYS A 45 -45.07 3.84 35.22
N GLU A 46 -45.59 4.53 36.25
CA GLU A 46 -44.83 5.25 37.24
C GLU A 46 -45.15 4.65 38.63
N VAL A 47 -44.14 4.40 39.45
CA VAL A 47 -44.29 3.90 40.81
C VAL A 47 -43.57 4.85 41.76
N THR A 48 -44.31 5.43 42.69
CA THR A 48 -43.73 6.13 43.84
C THR A 48 -43.61 5.15 45.00
N TYR A 49 -42.49 5.21 45.73
CA TYR A 49 -42.21 4.39 46.89
C TYR A 49 -41.70 5.27 48.03
N SER A 50 -42.45 5.30 49.13
CA SER A 50 -42.08 6.04 50.34
C SER A 50 -42.08 5.13 51.54
N THR A 51 -41.18 5.36 52.51
CA THR A 51 -41.10 4.57 53.75
C THR A 51 -41.16 5.46 54.97
N ASN A 52 -41.77 4.93 56.02
CA ASN A 52 -41.68 5.42 57.39
C ASN A 52 -40.91 4.35 58.18
N ASP A 53 -39.71 4.65 58.65
CA ASP A 53 -38.75 3.66 59.21
C ASP A 53 -38.67 3.80 60.73
N TRP A 54 -38.60 2.67 61.44
CA TRP A 54 -38.28 2.53 62.86
C TRP A 54 -37.28 1.43 63.10
N PRO A 55 -36.65 1.33 64.26
CA PRO A 55 -35.64 0.28 64.50
C PRO A 55 -36.17 -1.14 64.23
N GLY A 56 -35.68 -1.83 63.23
CA GLY A 56 -36.03 -3.20 62.88
C GLY A 56 -37.26 -3.35 61.98
N GLY A 57 -38.00 -2.26 61.66
CA GLY A 57 -39.18 -2.34 60.80
C GLY A 57 -39.42 -1.06 60.01
N PHE A 58 -40.38 -1.11 59.09
CA PHE A 58 -40.79 0.00 58.26
C PHE A 58 -42.19 -0.20 57.69
N THR A 59 -42.92 0.86 57.42
CA THR A 59 -44.08 0.85 56.53
C THR A 59 -43.67 1.42 55.18
N ALA A 60 -44.07 0.73 54.13
CA ALA A 60 -43.86 1.22 52.73
C ALA A 60 -45.28 1.56 52.14
N ASP A 61 -45.40 2.78 51.65
CA ASP A 61 -46.53 3.25 50.85
C ASP A 61 -46.13 3.40 49.42
N MET A 62 -46.94 2.89 48.50
CA MET A 62 -46.62 2.84 47.05
C MET A 62 -47.87 3.33 46.29
N SER A 63 -47.65 4.20 45.32
CA SER A 63 -48.63 4.56 44.31
C SER A 63 -48.17 4.06 42.94
N ILE A 64 -49.03 3.29 42.29
CA ILE A 64 -48.84 2.76 40.93
C ILE A 64 -49.72 3.61 40.02
N LYS A 65 -49.11 4.29 39.02
CA LYS A 65 -49.82 5.06 37.99
C LYS A 65 -49.61 4.40 36.63
N ASN A 66 -50.69 4.09 35.95
CA ASN A 66 -50.65 3.59 34.59
C ASN A 66 -50.48 4.74 33.59
N LEU A 67 -49.43 4.76 32.85
CA LEU A 67 -49.15 5.74 31.78
C LEU A 67 -49.33 5.16 30.38
N GLY A 68 -49.57 3.83 30.28
CA GLY A 68 -49.81 3.12 29.03
C GLY A 68 -51.29 2.81 28.78
N ASP A 69 -51.53 1.80 27.98
CA ASP A 69 -52.90 1.30 27.71
C ASP A 69 -53.60 0.81 29.00
N PRO A 70 -54.95 0.82 29.04
CA PRO A 70 -55.69 0.37 30.20
C PRO A 70 -55.32 -1.06 30.63
N LEU A 71 -54.96 -1.22 31.90
CA LEU A 71 -54.64 -2.52 32.48
C LEU A 71 -55.88 -3.19 33.03
N ASN A 72 -56.04 -4.49 32.74
CA ASN A 72 -57.11 -5.34 33.28
C ASN A 72 -56.48 -6.46 34.12
N GLY A 73 -55.89 -6.03 35.23
CA GLY A 73 -55.03 -6.79 36.11
C GLY A 73 -53.56 -6.36 36.02
N TRP A 74 -52.99 -6.20 37.21
CA TRP A 74 -51.56 -5.84 37.30
C TRP A 74 -50.84 -6.67 38.36
N THR A 75 -49.54 -6.89 38.12
CA THR A 75 -48.60 -7.45 39.10
C THR A 75 -47.40 -6.53 39.17
N LEU A 76 -47.18 -5.87 40.30
CA LEU A 76 -45.99 -5.11 40.60
C LEU A 76 -44.89 -6.05 41.03
N GLY A 77 -43.67 -5.86 40.50
CA GLY A 77 -42.43 -6.56 40.89
C GLY A 77 -41.35 -5.56 41.26
N PHE A 78 -40.57 -5.86 42.30
CA PHE A 78 -39.32 -5.17 42.64
C PHE A 78 -38.37 -6.08 43.45
N THR A 79 -37.11 -5.66 43.55
CA THR A 79 -36.10 -6.40 44.32
C THR A 79 -35.55 -5.52 45.44
N PHE A 80 -35.61 -6.04 46.66
CA PHE A 80 -34.96 -5.33 47.78
C PHE A 80 -33.46 -5.32 47.62
N PRO A 81 -32.81 -4.16 47.86
CA PRO A 81 -31.34 -4.10 47.80
C PRO A 81 -30.64 -4.92 48.89
N ASN A 82 -31.25 -5.09 50.06
CA ASN A 82 -30.67 -5.84 51.16
C ASN A 82 -31.41 -7.18 51.39
N THR A 83 -30.69 -8.25 51.65
CA THR A 83 -31.22 -9.62 51.89
C THR A 83 -31.99 -9.75 53.21
N SER A 84 -31.83 -8.80 54.15
CA SER A 84 -32.54 -8.80 55.43
C SER A 84 -33.90 -8.11 55.39
N GLN A 85 -34.26 -7.49 54.25
CA GLN A 85 -35.56 -6.82 54.11
C GLN A 85 -36.65 -7.86 53.81
N GLN A 86 -37.74 -7.85 54.60
CA GLN A 86 -38.87 -8.76 54.46
C GLN A 86 -40.18 -8.00 54.50
N VAL A 87 -41.12 -8.42 53.67
CA VAL A 87 -42.53 -8.00 53.78
C VAL A 87 -43.19 -8.85 54.89
N THR A 88 -43.76 -8.19 55.93
CA THR A 88 -44.36 -8.88 57.06
C THR A 88 -45.89 -8.87 56.99
N GLN A 89 -46.53 -7.80 56.50
CA GLN A 89 -47.98 -7.66 56.30
C GLN A 89 -48.20 -6.63 55.18
N GLY A 90 -49.00 -6.93 54.17
CA GLY A 90 -49.36 -5.99 53.12
C GLY A 90 -50.85 -5.72 53.00
N TRP A 91 -51.21 -4.62 52.35
CA TRP A 91 -52.62 -4.23 52.09
C TRP A 91 -52.78 -3.78 50.62
N SER A 92 -54.09 -3.79 50.21
CA SER A 92 -54.52 -3.41 48.87
C SER A 92 -53.86 -4.20 47.69
N ALA A 93 -53.14 -5.31 47.97
CA ALA A 93 -52.60 -6.25 47.01
C ALA A 93 -52.39 -7.61 47.70
N THR A 94 -52.25 -8.69 46.91
CA THR A 94 -51.78 -9.99 47.38
C THR A 94 -50.27 -9.96 47.27
N TRP A 95 -49.58 -10.00 48.39
CA TRP A 95 -48.14 -9.88 48.49
C TRP A 95 -47.42 -11.26 48.55
N SER A 96 -46.28 -11.40 47.87
CA SER A 96 -45.42 -12.55 47.93
C SER A 96 -43.96 -12.13 47.86
N GLN A 97 -43.12 -12.79 48.62
CA GLN A 97 -41.67 -12.56 48.58
C GLN A 97 -40.91 -13.87 48.50
N SER A 98 -39.91 -13.92 47.59
CA SER A 98 -38.94 -15.02 47.48
C SER A 98 -37.51 -14.46 47.48
N GLY A 99 -36.78 -14.69 48.57
CA GLY A 99 -35.49 -14.03 48.78
C GLY A 99 -35.66 -12.50 48.82
N ARG A 100 -35.01 -11.80 47.93
CA ARG A 100 -35.08 -10.35 47.79
C ARG A 100 -36.20 -9.90 46.85
N ASN A 101 -36.76 -10.79 46.03
CA ASN A 101 -37.75 -10.44 45.02
C ASN A 101 -39.16 -10.40 45.64
N VAL A 102 -39.80 -9.29 45.47
CA VAL A 102 -41.17 -9.05 45.99
C VAL A 102 -42.13 -8.86 44.82
N THR A 103 -43.30 -9.48 44.93
CA THR A 103 -44.42 -9.23 44.01
C THR A 103 -45.67 -8.86 44.76
N ALA A 104 -46.45 -7.94 44.19
CA ALA A 104 -47.76 -7.55 44.66
C ALA A 104 -48.76 -7.64 43.50
N LYS A 105 -49.75 -8.52 43.60
CA LYS A 105 -50.81 -8.70 42.61
C LYS A 105 -52.06 -7.99 43.04
N ASN A 106 -52.75 -7.33 42.10
CA ASN A 106 -54.00 -6.64 42.37
C ASN A 106 -55.07 -7.52 43.03
N LEU A 107 -55.98 -6.88 43.80
CA LEU A 107 -57.25 -7.47 44.28
C LEU A 107 -58.36 -7.20 43.24
N ASP A 108 -59.46 -7.92 43.34
CA ASP A 108 -60.57 -7.81 42.37
C ASP A 108 -61.08 -6.40 42.14
N TRP A 109 -61.04 -5.55 43.18
CA TRP A 109 -61.59 -4.19 43.14
C TRP A 109 -60.64 -3.12 42.57
N ASN A 110 -59.30 -3.38 42.46
CA ASN A 110 -58.32 -2.46 41.99
C ASN A 110 -57.49 -2.95 40.81
N GLY A 111 -57.90 -4.06 40.15
CA GLY A 111 -57.22 -4.64 39.02
C GLY A 111 -57.41 -3.90 37.73
N SER A 112 -58.48 -3.13 37.55
CA SER A 112 -58.69 -2.31 36.33
C SER A 112 -58.11 -0.92 36.55
N LEU A 113 -57.06 -0.59 35.76
CA LEU A 113 -56.35 0.68 35.87
C LEU A 113 -56.31 1.35 34.51
N GLY A 114 -57.15 2.31 34.24
CA GLY A 114 -57.22 3.10 33.01
C GLY A 114 -55.93 3.91 32.79
N THR A 115 -55.70 4.37 31.57
CA THR A 115 -54.58 5.26 31.26
C THR A 115 -54.65 6.55 32.10
N GLY A 116 -53.58 6.92 32.80
CA GLY A 116 -53.47 8.04 33.72
C GLY A 116 -54.05 7.78 35.12
N ALA A 117 -54.72 6.66 35.35
CA ALA A 117 -55.26 6.30 36.65
C ALA A 117 -54.21 5.74 37.61
N SER A 118 -54.43 5.88 38.92
CA SER A 118 -53.53 5.41 39.97
C SER A 118 -54.20 4.51 40.97
N THR A 119 -53.44 3.60 41.57
CA THR A 119 -53.89 2.82 42.74
C THR A 119 -52.82 2.84 43.82
N ASN A 120 -53.20 2.83 45.07
CA ASN A 120 -52.31 2.87 46.21
C ASN A 120 -52.26 1.50 46.89
N ILE A 121 -51.09 1.01 47.21
CA ILE A 121 -50.82 -0.24 47.92
C ILE A 121 -49.76 0.01 49.00
N GLY A 122 -49.61 -0.89 49.93
CA GLY A 122 -48.47 -0.81 50.86
C GLY A 122 -48.28 -2.05 51.69
N PHE A 123 -47.24 -2.00 52.49
CA PHE A 123 -46.88 -3.11 53.37
C PHE A 123 -46.05 -2.64 54.58
N ASN A 124 -46.21 -3.39 55.70
CA ASN A 124 -45.21 -3.35 56.77
C ASN A 124 -44.08 -4.33 56.47
N GLY A 125 -42.84 -3.95 56.72
CA GLY A 125 -41.66 -4.78 56.52
C GLY A 125 -40.74 -4.78 57.74
N SER A 126 -39.82 -5.71 57.77
CA SER A 126 -38.70 -5.77 58.72
C SER A 126 -37.34 -5.69 57.99
N TRP A 127 -36.31 -5.20 58.68
CA TRP A 127 -34.95 -5.13 58.19
C TRP A 127 -33.95 -5.26 59.33
N SER A 128 -32.69 -5.62 58.99
CA SER A 128 -31.56 -5.53 59.90
C SER A 128 -30.36 -4.93 59.16
N GLY A 129 -29.58 -4.09 59.85
CA GLY A 129 -28.45 -3.37 59.29
C GLY A 129 -28.83 -2.05 58.60
N SER A 130 -29.47 -2.10 57.43
CA SER A 130 -29.96 -0.90 56.70
C SER A 130 -31.21 -1.20 55.89
N ASN A 131 -32.06 -0.19 55.63
CA ASN A 131 -33.30 -0.25 54.84
C ASN A 131 -33.20 0.58 53.54
N PRO A 132 -32.32 0.24 52.58
CA PRO A 132 -32.28 0.95 51.31
C PRO A 132 -33.53 0.71 50.49
N LYS A 133 -33.99 1.75 49.76
CA LYS A 133 -35.19 1.67 48.92
C LYS A 133 -34.89 0.92 47.60
N PRO A 134 -35.84 0.13 47.08
CA PRO A 134 -35.78 -0.37 45.71
C PRO A 134 -35.66 0.78 44.69
N THR A 135 -34.85 0.60 43.68
CA THR A 135 -34.60 1.60 42.64
C THR A 135 -35.28 1.30 41.30
N SER A 136 -35.88 0.13 41.17
CA SER A 136 -36.55 -0.30 39.95
C SER A 136 -37.81 -1.09 40.29
N PHE A 137 -38.92 -0.80 39.61
CA PHE A 137 -40.21 -1.46 39.72
C PHE A 137 -40.68 -1.92 38.35
N THR A 138 -41.45 -3.00 38.31
CA THR A 138 -42.03 -3.51 37.06
C THR A 138 -43.54 -3.70 37.24
N ILE A 139 -44.33 -3.42 36.22
CA ILE A 139 -45.74 -3.83 36.13
C ILE A 139 -45.89 -4.84 35.01
N ASN A 140 -46.43 -6.03 35.37
CA ASN A 140 -46.57 -7.16 34.44
C ASN A 140 -45.23 -7.49 33.69
N GLY A 141 -44.09 -7.32 34.39
CA GLY A 141 -42.76 -7.56 33.86
C GLY A 141 -42.12 -6.38 33.08
N VAL A 142 -42.85 -5.30 32.87
CA VAL A 142 -42.35 -4.09 32.20
C VAL A 142 -41.86 -3.08 33.24
N THR A 143 -40.66 -2.56 33.09
CA THR A 143 -40.03 -1.63 34.03
C THR A 143 -40.75 -0.27 34.05
N CYS A 144 -41.13 0.21 35.25
CA CYS A 144 -41.79 1.50 35.49
C CYS A 144 -40.73 2.62 35.71
N GLY A 145 -41.07 3.86 35.31
CA GLY A 145 -40.25 5.03 35.63
C GLY A 145 -39.00 5.19 34.75
N GLY A 146 -38.90 4.45 33.65
CA GLY A 146 -37.96 4.82 32.57
C GLY A 146 -38.56 5.96 31.77
N THR A 147 -37.97 7.18 31.84
CA THR A 147 -38.02 8.04 30.67
C THR A 147 -37.40 7.17 29.57
N THR A 148 -38.16 6.78 28.55
CA THR A 148 -37.60 6.24 27.33
C THR A 148 -36.65 7.32 26.82
N VAL A 149 -35.34 7.11 26.98
CA VAL A 149 -34.36 7.93 26.27
C VAL A 149 -34.66 7.72 24.81
N ASN A 150 -35.08 8.77 24.13
CA ASN A 150 -35.38 8.69 22.72
C ASN A 150 -34.21 8.00 22.00
N GLN A 151 -34.48 6.95 21.28
CA GLN A 151 -33.47 6.30 20.44
C GLN A 151 -33.46 7.03 19.10
N PRO A 152 -32.29 7.50 18.61
CA PRO A 152 -32.24 8.11 17.30
C PRO A 152 -32.67 7.14 16.20
N PRO A 153 -33.31 7.63 15.13
CA PRO A 153 -33.72 6.77 14.02
C PRO A 153 -32.53 6.11 13.31
N THR A 154 -32.75 5.04 12.63
CA THR A 154 -31.78 4.43 11.70
C THR A 154 -32.05 4.93 10.28
N VAL A 155 -30.96 5.08 9.47
CA VAL A 155 -31.11 5.50 8.07
C VAL A 155 -29.95 4.97 7.23
N GLY A 156 -30.26 4.56 5.99
CA GLY A 156 -29.26 4.14 5.01
C GLY A 156 -29.72 4.42 3.59
N ILE A 157 -28.81 4.90 2.73
CA ILE A 157 -29.08 5.06 1.30
C ILE A 157 -29.14 3.67 0.66
N THR A 158 -30.23 3.40 -0.07
CA THR A 158 -30.46 2.14 -0.81
C THR A 158 -30.20 2.28 -2.31
N SER A 159 -30.24 3.50 -2.83
CA SER A 159 -29.91 3.85 -4.21
C SER A 159 -29.36 5.29 -4.24
N PRO A 160 -28.37 5.59 -5.07
CA PRO A 160 -27.58 4.67 -5.92
C PRO A 160 -26.64 3.78 -5.10
N ALA A 161 -26.13 2.71 -5.73
CA ALA A 161 -25.07 1.90 -5.12
C ALA A 161 -23.75 2.69 -5.02
N ALA A 162 -22.89 2.36 -4.06
CA ALA A 162 -21.58 2.95 -3.96
C ALA A 162 -20.76 2.69 -5.24
N GLY A 163 -20.08 3.74 -5.74
CA GLY A 163 -19.33 3.68 -6.98
C GLY A 163 -20.16 3.78 -8.25
N ALA A 164 -21.48 4.06 -8.18
CA ALA A 164 -22.33 4.24 -9.35
C ALA A 164 -21.83 5.38 -10.24
N ILE A 165 -21.85 5.14 -11.57
CA ILE A 165 -21.38 6.09 -12.59
C ILE A 165 -22.57 6.59 -13.40
N PHE A 166 -22.64 7.90 -13.59
CA PHE A 166 -23.65 8.59 -14.38
C PHE A 166 -22.98 9.44 -15.47
N THR A 167 -23.74 9.91 -16.45
CA THR A 167 -23.23 10.83 -17.49
C THR A 167 -23.90 12.20 -17.36
N ALA A 168 -23.11 13.26 -17.32
CA ALA A 168 -23.61 14.63 -17.19
C ALA A 168 -24.30 15.12 -18.46
N PRO A 169 -25.35 16.01 -18.33
CA PRO A 169 -26.03 16.34 -17.10
C PRO A 169 -26.87 15.17 -16.61
N ALA A 170 -26.62 14.71 -15.37
CA ALA A 170 -27.26 13.51 -14.84
C ALA A 170 -28.53 13.81 -14.04
N THR A 171 -29.41 12.83 -14.00
CA THR A 171 -30.44 12.73 -12.95
C THR A 171 -30.08 11.56 -12.06
N VAL A 172 -29.80 11.85 -10.79
CA VAL A 172 -29.45 10.86 -9.78
C VAL A 172 -30.65 10.65 -8.87
N ASN A 173 -31.31 9.51 -8.97
CA ASN A 173 -32.42 9.16 -8.10
C ASN A 173 -31.87 8.53 -6.82
N ILE A 174 -32.07 9.23 -5.71
CA ILE A 174 -31.60 8.81 -4.38
C ILE A 174 -32.78 8.21 -3.64
N ALA A 175 -32.60 7.06 -3.02
CA ALA A 175 -33.57 6.42 -2.17
C ALA A 175 -32.92 6.03 -0.83
N ALA A 176 -33.65 6.13 0.25
CA ALA A 176 -33.19 5.75 1.57
C ALA A 176 -34.26 4.96 2.33
N ASN A 177 -33.80 3.97 3.12
CA ASN A 177 -34.61 3.36 4.16
C ASN A 177 -34.33 4.07 5.49
N ALA A 178 -35.37 4.43 6.21
CA ALA A 178 -35.24 4.95 7.56
C ALA A 178 -36.34 4.34 8.46
N ALA A 179 -35.99 4.05 9.71
CA ALA A 179 -36.89 3.48 10.71
C ALA A 179 -36.51 4.00 12.09
N ASP A 180 -37.52 4.12 12.95
CA ASP A 180 -37.35 4.45 14.36
C ASP A 180 -37.91 3.32 15.21
N SER A 181 -37.19 2.94 16.26
CA SER A 181 -37.54 1.79 17.11
C SER A 181 -38.54 2.14 18.23
N ASP A 182 -38.64 3.42 18.58
CA ASP A 182 -39.49 3.93 19.69
C ASP A 182 -40.32 5.14 19.31
N GLY A 183 -40.44 5.45 18.00
CA GLY A 183 -41.19 6.55 17.44
C GLY A 183 -41.45 6.42 15.94
N THR A 184 -41.54 7.53 15.26
CA THR A 184 -41.71 7.61 13.81
C THR A 184 -40.71 8.56 13.19
N VAL A 185 -40.20 8.21 11.98
CA VAL A 185 -39.37 9.11 11.20
C VAL A 185 -40.24 10.18 10.55
N THR A 186 -40.00 11.43 10.89
CA THR A 186 -40.77 12.59 10.41
C THR A 186 -40.27 13.15 9.08
N LYS A 187 -38.99 12.98 8.80
CA LYS A 187 -38.38 13.38 7.52
C LYS A 187 -37.05 12.70 7.30
N VAL A 188 -36.68 12.60 6.02
CA VAL A 188 -35.32 12.28 5.58
C VAL A 188 -34.81 13.40 4.68
N GLU A 189 -33.64 13.93 4.98
CA GLU A 189 -32.94 14.98 4.24
C GLU A 189 -31.78 14.34 3.49
N PHE A 190 -31.63 14.66 2.20
CA PHE A 190 -30.57 14.13 1.34
C PHE A 190 -29.51 15.20 1.11
N PHE A 191 -28.24 14.84 1.20
CA PHE A 191 -27.11 15.75 1.10
C PHE A 191 -26.08 15.29 0.08
N ASN A 192 -25.36 16.24 -0.50
CA ASN A 192 -24.08 16.06 -1.15
C ASN A 192 -23.00 16.77 -0.30
N GLY A 193 -22.16 15.99 0.37
CA GLY A 193 -21.26 16.52 1.39
C GLY A 193 -22.05 17.25 2.47
N THR A 194 -21.84 18.57 2.59
CA THR A 194 -22.58 19.42 3.55
C THR A 194 -23.78 20.15 2.91
N THR A 195 -23.99 20.03 1.59
CA THR A 195 -25.06 20.73 0.89
C THR A 195 -26.34 19.92 0.90
N LEU A 196 -27.42 20.49 1.43
CA LEU A 196 -28.75 19.90 1.38
C LEU A 196 -29.27 19.91 -0.07
N LEU A 197 -29.61 18.73 -0.59
CA LEU A 197 -30.22 18.55 -1.90
C LEU A 197 -31.74 18.66 -1.85
N GLY A 198 -32.38 18.04 -0.86
CA GLY A 198 -33.80 18.04 -0.66
C GLY A 198 -34.23 17.24 0.55
N THR A 199 -35.54 17.29 0.84
CA THR A 199 -36.19 16.66 2.00
C THR A 199 -37.41 15.90 1.54
N ASP A 200 -37.60 14.70 2.07
CA ASP A 200 -38.82 13.88 1.88
C ASP A 200 -39.40 13.56 3.28
N THR A 201 -40.71 13.75 3.44
CA THR A 201 -41.43 13.55 4.70
C THR A 201 -42.31 12.31 4.67
N THR A 202 -42.32 11.54 3.59
CA THR A 202 -43.20 10.38 3.40
C THR A 202 -42.42 9.17 2.85
N ALA A 203 -42.58 8.02 3.53
CA ALA A 203 -41.97 6.79 3.04
C ALA A 203 -42.73 6.27 1.79
N PRO A 204 -41.99 5.70 0.79
CA PRO A 204 -40.57 5.48 0.72
C PRO A 204 -39.80 6.77 0.41
N TYR A 205 -38.76 7.07 1.21
CA TYR A 205 -38.00 8.31 1.12
C TYR A 205 -37.13 8.35 -0.12
N THR A 206 -37.41 9.32 -1.00
CA THR A 206 -36.71 9.45 -2.30
C THR A 206 -36.45 10.92 -2.64
N TYR A 207 -35.41 11.14 -3.44
CA TYR A 207 -35.11 12.44 -3.99
C TYR A 207 -34.51 12.32 -5.39
N SER A 208 -34.99 13.10 -6.35
CA SER A 208 -34.44 13.14 -7.71
C SER A 208 -33.56 14.38 -7.87
N TRP A 209 -32.24 14.18 -7.84
CA TRP A 209 -31.25 15.23 -8.05
C TRP A 209 -30.97 15.39 -9.53
N THR A 210 -31.45 16.46 -10.13
CA THR A 210 -31.41 16.70 -11.58
C THR A 210 -30.29 17.66 -12.00
N ASN A 211 -29.90 17.60 -13.26
CA ASN A 211 -28.86 18.46 -13.87
C ASN A 211 -27.52 18.38 -13.17
N VAL A 212 -27.15 17.22 -12.65
CA VAL A 212 -25.88 17.03 -11.96
C VAL A 212 -24.74 17.16 -12.96
N ALA A 213 -23.82 18.07 -12.69
CA ALA A 213 -22.62 18.28 -13.51
C ALA A 213 -21.63 17.12 -13.37
N ALA A 214 -20.61 17.08 -14.22
CA ALA A 214 -19.50 16.13 -14.07
C ALA A 214 -18.72 16.43 -12.77
N GLY A 215 -18.39 15.38 -12.00
CA GLY A 215 -17.68 15.45 -10.73
C GLY A 215 -17.90 14.18 -9.90
N ASP A 216 -17.13 14.09 -8.83
CA ASP A 216 -17.32 13.04 -7.82
C ASP A 216 -18.10 13.60 -6.65
N TYR A 217 -19.08 12.87 -6.18
CA TYR A 217 -20.04 13.31 -5.17
C TYR A 217 -20.16 12.29 -4.06
N SER A 218 -20.40 12.79 -2.84
CA SER A 218 -20.58 11.97 -1.65
C SER A 218 -21.97 12.22 -1.07
N LEU A 219 -22.85 11.25 -1.21
CA LEU A 219 -24.25 11.37 -0.81
C LEU A 219 -24.45 10.82 0.60
N THR A 220 -25.22 11.53 1.42
CA THR A 220 -25.71 11.06 2.74
C THR A 220 -27.19 11.36 2.89
N ALA A 221 -27.87 10.56 3.72
CA ALA A 221 -29.25 10.77 4.13
C ALA A 221 -29.30 10.98 5.65
N ARG A 222 -30.06 11.98 6.11
CA ARG A 222 -30.27 12.25 7.54
C ARG A 222 -31.74 12.11 7.89
N ALA A 223 -32.06 11.13 8.72
CA ALA A 223 -33.41 10.96 9.27
C ALA A 223 -33.57 11.75 10.56
N THR A 224 -34.79 12.27 10.77
CA THR A 224 -35.23 12.92 12.01
C THR A 224 -36.50 12.22 12.54
N ASP A 225 -36.53 11.87 13.81
CA ASP A 225 -37.70 11.27 14.45
C ASP A 225 -38.74 12.31 14.91
N ASP A 226 -39.81 11.83 15.50
CA ASP A 226 -40.91 12.65 16.04
C ASP A 226 -40.56 13.36 17.35
N LYS A 227 -39.42 13.05 17.95
CA LYS A 227 -38.88 13.68 19.16
C LYS A 227 -37.66 14.57 18.90
N GLY A 228 -37.25 14.69 17.63
CA GLY A 228 -36.21 15.61 17.18
C GLY A 228 -34.77 15.05 17.18
N ALA A 229 -34.55 13.76 17.51
CA ALA A 229 -33.24 13.14 17.36
C ALA A 229 -32.95 12.82 15.88
N THR A 230 -31.67 12.82 15.51
CA THR A 230 -31.25 12.64 14.12
C THR A 230 -30.16 11.61 13.99
N THR A 231 -30.18 10.88 12.89
CA THR A 231 -29.07 9.99 12.45
C THR A 231 -28.73 10.27 11.00
N THR A 232 -27.44 10.25 10.67
CA THR A 232 -26.93 10.38 9.30
C THR A 232 -26.37 9.05 8.83
N SER A 233 -26.68 8.66 7.57
CA SER A 233 -26.19 7.43 6.96
C SER A 233 -24.69 7.48 6.71
N ALA A 234 -24.09 6.30 6.47
CA ALA A 234 -22.78 6.21 5.83
C ALA A 234 -22.81 6.92 4.47
N PRO A 235 -21.70 7.54 4.03
CA PRO A 235 -21.62 8.22 2.75
C PRO A 235 -21.60 7.22 1.60
N VAL A 236 -22.29 7.54 0.51
CA VAL A 236 -22.30 6.80 -0.75
C VAL A 236 -21.62 7.65 -1.82
N GLY A 237 -20.43 7.25 -2.24
CA GLY A 237 -19.69 7.90 -3.32
C GLY A 237 -20.27 7.53 -4.68
N ILE A 238 -20.46 8.52 -5.56
CA ILE A 238 -20.85 8.35 -6.96
C ILE A 238 -19.98 9.24 -7.86
N SER A 239 -19.85 8.87 -9.13
CA SER A 239 -19.14 9.67 -10.14
C SER A 239 -20.10 10.06 -11.26
N VAL A 240 -20.12 11.34 -11.61
CA VAL A 240 -20.82 11.84 -12.81
C VAL A 240 -19.76 12.23 -13.83
N GLN A 241 -19.65 11.44 -14.90
CA GLN A 241 -18.67 11.66 -15.96
C GLN A 241 -19.16 12.72 -16.95
N ALA A 242 -18.25 13.53 -17.47
CA ALA A 242 -18.58 14.47 -18.52
C ALA A 242 -19.11 13.71 -19.76
N ASN A 243 -20.17 14.22 -20.37
CA ASN A 243 -20.63 13.73 -21.67
C ASN A 243 -19.64 14.23 -22.74
N ALA A 244 -18.48 13.58 -22.80
CA ALA A 244 -17.47 13.93 -23.78
C ALA A 244 -18.02 13.75 -25.20
N ALA A 245 -17.69 14.68 -26.08
CA ALA A 245 -17.99 14.51 -27.51
C ALA A 245 -17.35 13.21 -28.01
N PRO A 246 -17.96 12.53 -28.98
CA PRO A 246 -17.35 11.36 -29.61
C PRO A 246 -15.94 11.73 -30.12
N ALA A 247 -14.95 10.89 -29.83
CA ALA A 247 -13.56 11.13 -30.18
C ALA A 247 -12.89 9.88 -30.72
N VAL A 248 -11.89 10.08 -31.56
CA VAL A 248 -10.91 9.04 -31.90
C VAL A 248 -9.90 8.95 -30.74
N LEU A 249 -9.51 7.74 -30.34
CA LEU A 249 -8.49 7.48 -29.32
C LEU A 249 -7.32 6.75 -29.95
N LEU A 250 -6.10 7.20 -29.65
CA LEU A 250 -4.86 6.60 -30.14
C LEU A 250 -4.01 6.14 -28.96
N THR A 251 -3.34 5.00 -29.12
CA THR A 251 -2.41 4.49 -28.11
C THR A 251 -1.27 3.69 -28.79
N PRO A 252 0.01 4.03 -28.54
CA PRO A 252 0.49 5.20 -27.80
C PRO A 252 0.34 6.51 -28.60
N ALA A 253 0.35 7.65 -27.90
CA ALA A 253 0.32 8.97 -28.55
C ALA A 253 1.69 9.37 -29.13
N VAL A 254 2.78 8.81 -28.61
CA VAL A 254 4.15 8.93 -29.16
C VAL A 254 4.67 7.55 -29.50
N LEU A 255 5.25 7.40 -30.68
CA LEU A 255 5.65 6.13 -31.27
C LEU A 255 7.09 6.19 -31.74
N PRO A 256 8.06 5.56 -31.05
CA PRO A 256 9.41 5.44 -31.58
C PRO A 256 9.42 4.42 -32.74
N VAL A 257 9.95 4.83 -33.89
CA VAL A 257 10.03 4.03 -35.11
C VAL A 257 11.50 3.82 -35.47
N PRO A 258 12.04 2.60 -35.41
CA PRO A 258 13.42 2.33 -35.83
C PRO A 258 13.63 2.69 -37.29
N LYS A 259 14.77 3.31 -37.63
CA LYS A 259 15.13 3.60 -39.00
C LYS A 259 15.18 2.30 -39.83
N GLY A 260 14.56 2.28 -40.98
CA GLY A 260 14.37 1.06 -41.79
C GLY A 260 13.39 0.05 -41.20
N GLY A 261 12.80 0.35 -40.04
CA GLY A 261 11.85 -0.50 -39.32
C GLY A 261 10.41 0.04 -39.32
N THR A 262 9.57 -0.63 -38.53
CA THR A 262 8.16 -0.23 -38.34
C THR A 262 7.80 -0.24 -36.86
N ALA A 263 6.77 0.56 -36.51
CA ALA A 263 6.12 0.49 -35.22
C ALA A 263 4.61 0.74 -35.38
N ASP A 264 3.84 0.27 -34.42
CA ASP A 264 2.40 0.26 -34.48
C ASP A 264 1.76 1.12 -33.37
N PHE A 265 0.70 1.83 -33.69
CA PHE A 265 -0.23 2.37 -32.72
C PHE A 265 -1.63 1.84 -32.99
N SER A 266 -2.45 1.81 -31.96
CA SER A 266 -3.84 1.40 -32.06
C SER A 266 -4.78 2.58 -32.15
N VAL A 267 -5.88 2.39 -32.87
CA VAL A 267 -6.99 3.35 -33.00
C VAL A 267 -8.25 2.69 -32.51
N LYS A 268 -9.08 3.42 -31.76
CA LYS A 268 -10.46 3.04 -31.38
C LYS A 268 -11.32 4.30 -31.21
N LEU A 269 -12.63 4.13 -31.06
CA LEU A 269 -13.52 5.24 -30.74
C LEU A 269 -13.77 5.33 -29.24
N SER A 270 -14.09 6.50 -28.73
CA SER A 270 -14.44 6.73 -27.33
C SER A 270 -15.88 6.36 -27.00
N LYS A 271 -16.74 6.20 -28.01
CA LYS A 271 -18.18 5.99 -27.88
C LYS A 271 -18.71 5.15 -29.04
N ALA A 272 -19.73 4.32 -28.77
CA ALA A 272 -20.40 3.53 -29.82
C ALA A 272 -21.05 4.45 -30.87
N PRO A 273 -20.71 4.32 -32.16
CA PRO A 273 -21.37 5.07 -33.22
C PRO A 273 -22.72 4.43 -33.54
N THR A 274 -23.64 5.23 -34.09
CA THR A 274 -24.96 4.75 -34.52
C THR A 274 -24.96 4.07 -35.90
N ALA A 275 -23.87 4.27 -36.66
CA ALA A 275 -23.62 3.66 -37.98
C ALA A 275 -22.12 3.42 -38.13
N ASN A 276 -21.69 2.72 -39.15
CA ASN A 276 -20.27 2.50 -39.42
C ASN A 276 -19.53 3.82 -39.61
N VAL A 277 -18.43 3.99 -38.93
CA VAL A 277 -17.54 5.16 -38.95
C VAL A 277 -16.19 4.76 -39.51
N THR A 278 -15.69 5.49 -40.48
CA THR A 278 -14.36 5.31 -41.04
C THR A 278 -13.41 6.30 -40.41
N VAL A 279 -12.35 5.83 -39.75
CA VAL A 279 -11.22 6.60 -39.26
C VAL A 279 -10.13 6.58 -40.32
N THR A 280 -9.66 7.77 -40.71
CA THR A 280 -8.55 7.93 -41.65
C THR A 280 -7.37 8.57 -40.91
N THR A 281 -6.18 7.93 -41.01
CA THR A 281 -4.93 8.40 -40.44
C THR A 281 -4.00 8.88 -41.53
N THR A 282 -3.55 10.13 -41.44
CA THR A 282 -2.62 10.73 -42.39
C THR A 282 -1.50 11.47 -41.67
N ARG A 283 -0.32 11.52 -42.28
CA ARG A 283 0.76 12.42 -41.81
C ARG A 283 0.38 13.87 -42.07
N THR A 284 0.36 14.67 -41.05
CA THR A 284 -0.04 16.09 -41.11
C THR A 284 1.13 17.06 -41.05
N SER A 285 2.26 16.63 -40.48
CA SER A 285 3.49 17.46 -40.47
C SER A 285 4.72 16.59 -40.18
N GLY A 286 5.91 17.18 -40.28
CA GLY A 286 7.17 16.63 -39.84
C GLY A 286 7.90 15.75 -40.88
N ASP A 287 8.76 14.86 -40.42
CA ASP A 287 9.69 14.07 -41.20
C ASP A 287 9.00 13.20 -42.26
N THR A 288 9.42 13.37 -43.52
CA THR A 288 8.83 12.65 -44.65
C THR A 288 9.23 11.19 -44.74
N ASP A 289 10.28 10.80 -44.05
CA ASP A 289 10.71 9.40 -43.93
C ASP A 289 9.72 8.54 -43.16
N LEU A 290 8.89 9.16 -42.33
CA LEU A 290 7.86 8.47 -41.54
C LEU A 290 6.54 8.40 -42.31
N THR A 291 6.11 7.20 -42.65
CA THR A 291 4.91 6.97 -43.50
C THR A 291 3.98 5.92 -42.93
N VAL A 292 2.68 6.07 -43.19
CA VAL A 292 1.70 5.02 -42.88
C VAL A 292 1.83 3.93 -43.96
N THR A 293 2.10 2.69 -43.53
CA THR A 293 2.24 1.53 -44.46
C THR A 293 1.03 0.61 -44.45
N THR A 294 0.38 0.44 -43.30
CA THR A 294 -0.87 -0.33 -43.21
C THR A 294 -1.83 0.29 -42.21
N GLY A 295 -3.12 0.11 -42.42
CA GLY A 295 -4.12 0.55 -41.48
C GLY A 295 -4.45 2.03 -41.51
N GLY A 296 -4.01 2.77 -42.51
CA GLY A 296 -4.33 4.18 -42.70
C GLY A 296 -5.84 4.50 -42.80
N THR A 297 -6.64 3.48 -43.10
CA THR A 297 -8.09 3.54 -43.03
C THR A 297 -8.61 2.38 -42.21
N ARG A 298 -9.47 2.64 -41.22
CA ARG A 298 -10.09 1.66 -40.34
C ARG A 298 -11.57 1.95 -40.17
N THR A 299 -12.41 0.90 -40.25
CA THR A 299 -13.85 1.01 -40.09
C THR A 299 -14.29 0.47 -38.74
N PHE A 300 -15.02 1.30 -38.00
CA PHE A 300 -15.62 0.95 -36.70
C PHE A 300 -17.14 0.86 -36.86
N THR A 301 -17.72 -0.20 -36.30
CA THR A 301 -19.14 -0.46 -36.28
C THR A 301 -19.72 -0.25 -34.88
N PRO A 302 -21.06 -0.21 -34.72
CA PRO A 302 -21.68 -0.16 -33.39
C PRO A 302 -21.26 -1.29 -32.44
N THR A 303 -20.67 -2.38 -32.95
CA THR A 303 -20.29 -3.56 -32.16
C THR A 303 -18.79 -3.71 -31.91
N ASN A 304 -17.91 -3.05 -32.73
CA ASN A 304 -16.45 -3.15 -32.60
C ASN A 304 -15.76 -1.82 -32.33
N TRP A 305 -16.49 -0.76 -32.01
CA TRP A 305 -16.00 0.61 -31.84
C TRP A 305 -14.89 0.75 -30.77
N ASN A 306 -14.90 -0.08 -29.73
CA ASN A 306 -13.93 -0.11 -28.66
C ASN A 306 -12.82 -1.15 -28.85
N THR A 307 -12.86 -1.93 -29.94
CA THR A 307 -11.80 -2.88 -30.28
C THR A 307 -10.67 -2.14 -30.98
N ALA A 308 -9.47 -2.19 -30.40
CA ALA A 308 -8.28 -1.53 -30.95
C ALA A 308 -7.94 -2.10 -32.33
N GLN A 309 -7.74 -1.24 -33.34
CA GLN A 309 -7.29 -1.58 -34.68
C GLN A 309 -5.95 -0.94 -34.97
N THR A 310 -4.99 -1.69 -35.50
CA THR A 310 -3.61 -1.29 -35.67
C THR A 310 -3.41 -0.40 -36.90
N VAL A 311 -2.63 0.68 -36.72
CA VAL A 311 -2.04 1.51 -37.78
C VAL A 311 -0.53 1.36 -37.67
N ARG A 312 0.14 1.01 -38.78
CA ARG A 312 1.58 0.81 -38.84
C ARG A 312 2.28 1.97 -39.52
N ILE A 313 3.30 2.50 -38.87
CA ILE A 313 4.21 3.51 -39.37
C ILE A 313 5.54 2.85 -39.69
N ALA A 314 6.13 3.17 -40.84
CA ALA A 314 7.50 2.82 -41.21
C ALA A 314 8.37 4.05 -41.26
N ALA A 315 9.65 3.89 -40.91
CA ALA A 315 10.72 4.87 -41.16
C ALA A 315 11.59 4.40 -42.33
N ALA A 316 11.84 5.30 -43.26
CA ALA A 316 12.68 4.98 -44.41
C ALA A 316 14.12 4.61 -44.00
N LEU A 317 14.70 3.64 -44.71
CA LEU A 317 16.12 3.32 -44.62
C LEU A 317 16.87 4.25 -45.59
N ASN A 318 17.49 5.31 -45.12
CA ASN A 318 18.28 6.25 -45.91
C ASN A 318 19.57 6.61 -45.17
N SER A 319 20.41 7.42 -45.79
CA SER A 319 21.72 7.84 -45.24
C SER A 319 21.60 8.97 -44.22
N ASP A 320 20.38 9.50 -44.00
CA ASP A 320 20.13 10.56 -43.02
C ASP A 320 20.25 9.99 -41.60
N GLN A 321 21.21 10.51 -40.84
CA GLN A 321 21.45 10.11 -39.42
C GLN A 321 20.67 10.93 -38.43
N THR A 322 19.83 11.89 -38.88
CA THR A 322 19.08 12.75 -37.98
C THR A 322 17.83 12.05 -37.44
N SER A 323 17.60 12.22 -36.15
CA SER A 323 16.31 11.89 -35.55
C SER A 323 15.29 12.91 -36.02
N GLY A 324 14.23 12.43 -36.67
CA GLY A 324 13.10 13.25 -37.09
C GLY A 324 11.80 12.82 -36.38
N SER A 325 10.82 13.70 -36.41
CA SER A 325 9.48 13.33 -35.95
C SER A 325 8.40 13.78 -36.93
N ALA A 326 7.31 13.03 -37.01
CA ALA A 326 6.15 13.38 -37.80
C ALA A 326 4.86 13.23 -37.00
N GLU A 327 3.94 14.16 -37.21
CA GLU A 327 2.62 14.08 -36.62
C GLU A 327 1.66 13.35 -37.57
N PHE A 328 0.94 12.38 -37.03
CA PHE A 328 -0.12 11.63 -37.69
C PHE A 328 -1.45 11.98 -37.05
N THR A 329 -2.39 12.48 -37.84
CA THR A 329 -3.73 12.81 -37.36
C THR A 329 -4.73 11.75 -37.84
N SER A 330 -5.49 11.18 -36.91
CA SER A 330 -6.59 10.27 -37.17
C SER A 330 -7.91 11.03 -37.05
N THR A 331 -8.66 11.10 -38.13
CA THR A 331 -9.92 11.84 -38.23
C THR A 331 -11.09 10.92 -38.54
N ALA A 332 -12.27 11.25 -38.04
CA ALA A 332 -13.50 10.56 -38.34
C ALA A 332 -14.69 11.53 -38.35
N PRO A 333 -15.67 11.37 -39.24
CA PRO A 333 -16.86 12.24 -39.28
C PRO A 333 -17.59 12.27 -37.93
N GLY A 334 -17.89 13.47 -37.43
CA GLY A 334 -18.61 13.65 -36.16
C GLY A 334 -17.82 13.31 -34.88
N HIS A 335 -16.50 13.08 -34.97
CA HIS A 335 -15.64 12.74 -33.84
C HIS A 335 -14.51 13.78 -33.73
N THR A 336 -14.12 14.09 -32.52
CA THR A 336 -12.87 14.85 -32.27
C THR A 336 -11.69 14.01 -32.77
N SER A 337 -10.83 14.62 -33.59
CA SER A 337 -9.61 13.97 -34.09
C SER A 337 -8.59 13.76 -33.00
N ALA A 338 -7.73 12.76 -33.18
CA ALA A 338 -6.61 12.50 -32.32
C ALA A 338 -5.29 12.51 -33.11
N LYS A 339 -4.20 12.83 -32.40
CA LYS A 339 -2.87 12.94 -32.98
C LYS A 339 -1.92 11.95 -32.32
N ALA A 340 -1.04 11.35 -33.12
CA ALA A 340 0.10 10.59 -32.66
C ALA A 340 1.39 11.16 -33.27
N THR A 341 2.46 11.23 -32.49
CA THR A 341 3.77 11.65 -32.96
C THR A 341 4.64 10.41 -33.16
N ALA A 342 5.04 10.11 -34.38
CA ALA A 342 6.08 9.12 -34.64
C ALA A 342 7.46 9.80 -34.58
N VAL A 343 8.40 9.18 -33.88
CA VAL A 343 9.78 9.67 -33.72
C VAL A 343 10.71 8.66 -34.39
N LYS A 344 11.41 9.10 -35.44
CA LYS A 344 12.45 8.28 -36.09
C LYS A 344 13.62 8.10 -35.13
N ILE A 345 13.88 6.87 -34.72
CA ILE A 345 15.04 6.51 -33.91
C ILE A 345 16.22 6.32 -34.87
N GLY A 346 17.28 7.09 -34.64
CA GLY A 346 18.52 6.99 -35.42
C GLY A 346 19.21 5.63 -35.34
N ASP A 347 20.32 5.47 -36.04
CA ASP A 347 21.04 4.18 -36.20
C ASP A 347 21.73 3.66 -34.92
N ASN A 348 21.55 4.32 -33.78
CA ASN A 348 22.16 3.85 -32.54
C ASN A 348 21.50 2.55 -32.06
N GLU A 349 22.26 1.47 -32.19
CA GLU A 349 21.82 0.11 -31.87
C GLU A 349 21.32 -0.04 -30.45
N TYR A 350 21.93 0.64 -29.48
CA TYR A 350 21.55 0.53 -28.07
C TYR A 350 20.21 1.26 -27.78
N ILE A 351 19.95 2.36 -28.46
CA ILE A 351 18.63 3.04 -28.38
C ILE A 351 17.54 2.17 -29.01
N GLN A 352 17.82 1.45 -30.08
CA GLN A 352 16.89 0.50 -30.69
C GLN A 352 16.62 -0.69 -29.75
N ARG A 353 17.66 -1.21 -29.09
CA ARG A 353 17.54 -2.28 -28.08
C ARG A 353 16.70 -1.82 -26.89
N PHE A 354 16.94 -0.61 -26.38
CA PHE A 354 16.09 0.03 -25.35
C PHE A 354 14.63 0.06 -25.79
N THR A 355 14.36 0.58 -26.98
CA THR A 355 12.99 0.71 -27.51
C THR A 355 12.32 -0.66 -27.63
N THR A 356 13.05 -1.68 -28.06
CA THR A 356 12.56 -3.05 -28.16
C THR A 356 12.16 -3.60 -26.80
N LEU A 357 13.05 -3.45 -25.80
CA LEU A 357 12.78 -3.91 -24.43
C LEU A 357 11.65 -3.12 -23.79
N TYR A 358 11.65 -1.79 -23.92
CA TYR A 358 10.55 -0.93 -23.46
C TYR A 358 9.19 -1.41 -24.00
N ASN A 359 9.09 -1.70 -25.28
CA ASN A 359 7.87 -2.19 -25.90
C ASN A 359 7.44 -3.56 -25.35
N LYS A 360 8.39 -4.45 -25.02
CA LYS A 360 8.09 -5.71 -24.34
C LYS A 360 7.51 -5.46 -22.94
N LEU A 361 8.12 -4.56 -22.15
CA LEU A 361 7.66 -4.22 -20.81
C LEU A 361 6.29 -3.57 -20.80
N LYS A 362 5.99 -2.73 -21.78
CA LYS A 362 4.69 -2.04 -21.91
C LYS A 362 3.62 -2.85 -22.64
N ASN A 363 3.95 -4.04 -23.16
CA ASN A 363 2.98 -4.92 -23.77
C ASN A 363 2.12 -5.61 -22.68
N PRO A 364 0.78 -5.37 -22.64
CA PRO A 364 -0.07 -5.97 -21.61
C PRO A 364 -0.03 -7.51 -21.59
N ALA A 365 0.26 -8.15 -22.74
CA ALA A 365 0.34 -9.62 -22.85
C ALA A 365 1.53 -10.21 -22.09
N ASN A 366 2.53 -9.40 -21.74
CA ASN A 366 3.72 -9.85 -21.01
C ASN A 366 3.57 -9.76 -19.49
N GLY A 367 2.50 -9.14 -18.97
CA GLY A 367 2.11 -9.25 -17.57
C GLY A 367 2.91 -8.42 -16.56
N TYR A 368 3.63 -7.37 -16.98
CA TYR A 368 4.40 -6.53 -16.06
C TYR A 368 3.57 -5.55 -15.24
N PHE A 369 2.36 -5.25 -15.68
CA PHE A 369 1.49 -4.29 -15.03
C PHE A 369 0.11 -4.87 -14.78
N SER A 370 -0.46 -4.53 -13.63
CA SER A 370 -1.83 -4.85 -13.30
C SER A 370 -2.82 -4.11 -14.24
N PRO A 371 -4.10 -4.50 -14.24
CA PRO A 371 -5.14 -3.75 -14.97
C PRO A 371 -5.26 -2.27 -14.56
N GLN A 372 -4.82 -1.91 -13.35
CA GLN A 372 -4.79 -0.54 -12.85
C GLN A 372 -3.53 0.22 -13.29
N GLY A 373 -2.57 -0.43 -13.95
CA GLY A 373 -1.30 0.14 -14.36
C GLY A 373 -0.24 0.20 -13.25
N VAL A 374 -0.41 -0.58 -12.20
CA VAL A 374 0.59 -0.76 -11.13
C VAL A 374 1.63 -1.76 -11.59
N PRO A 375 2.94 -1.48 -11.54
CA PRO A 375 3.96 -2.45 -11.90
C PRO A 375 3.98 -3.60 -10.88
N TYR A 376 4.10 -4.83 -11.33
CA TYR A 376 4.41 -5.98 -10.48
C TYR A 376 5.90 -6.03 -10.17
N HIS A 377 6.28 -6.62 -9.05
CA HIS A 377 7.68 -6.89 -8.72
C HIS A 377 8.30 -7.89 -9.71
N SER A 378 7.55 -8.93 -10.08
CA SER A 378 7.86 -9.86 -11.17
C SER A 378 6.60 -10.31 -11.91
N VAL A 379 6.80 -10.75 -13.14
CA VAL A 379 5.75 -11.39 -13.95
C VAL A 379 5.35 -12.76 -13.38
N GLU A 380 6.31 -13.47 -12.80
CA GLU A 380 6.11 -14.81 -12.24
C GLU A 380 5.58 -14.73 -10.82
N THR A 381 4.37 -15.23 -10.57
CA THR A 381 3.72 -15.20 -9.24
C THR A 381 4.50 -16.01 -8.22
N LEU A 382 5.08 -17.15 -8.61
CA LEU A 382 5.88 -17.99 -7.74
C LEU A 382 7.30 -17.48 -7.49
N MET A 383 7.65 -16.30 -7.96
CA MET A 383 8.94 -15.74 -7.60
C MET A 383 8.90 -15.31 -6.13
N VAL A 384 9.51 -16.11 -5.26
CA VAL A 384 9.65 -15.79 -3.84
C VAL A 384 10.96 -15.06 -3.63
N GLU A 385 10.86 -13.78 -3.42
CA GLU A 385 11.93 -12.86 -3.04
C GLU A 385 11.36 -11.82 -2.07
N ALA A 386 12.20 -10.93 -1.57
CA ALA A 386 11.67 -9.79 -0.86
C ALA A 386 10.79 -8.97 -1.83
N PRO A 387 9.51 -8.86 -1.60
CA PRO A 387 8.85 -9.05 -0.31
C PRO A 387 8.28 -10.44 -0.06
N ASP A 388 7.70 -11.12 -1.06
CA ASP A 388 7.04 -12.40 -0.90
C ASP A 388 6.78 -13.07 -2.26
N HIS A 389 5.71 -12.69 -2.99
CA HIS A 389 5.39 -13.25 -4.31
C HIS A 389 5.47 -12.21 -5.43
N GLY A 390 5.61 -12.68 -6.68
CA GLY A 390 5.88 -11.80 -7.82
C GLY A 390 4.79 -10.77 -8.13
N HIS A 391 3.53 -11.03 -7.79
CA HIS A 391 2.41 -10.11 -8.05
C HIS A 391 2.16 -9.10 -6.91
N GLU A 392 3.13 -8.90 -6.07
CA GLU A 392 3.23 -7.69 -5.23
C GLU A 392 3.91 -6.55 -6.00
N THR A 393 3.92 -5.36 -5.43
CA THR A 393 4.77 -4.25 -5.89
C THR A 393 5.45 -3.60 -4.71
N THR A 394 6.65 -3.10 -4.97
CA THR A 394 7.46 -2.41 -3.99
C THR A 394 7.66 -0.94 -4.36
N SER A 395 8.06 -0.12 -3.40
CA SER A 395 8.56 1.22 -3.69
C SER A 395 9.77 1.18 -4.64
N GLU A 396 10.57 0.11 -4.58
CA GLU A 396 11.64 -0.15 -5.53
C GLU A 396 11.09 -0.26 -6.96
N ALA A 397 10.10 -1.12 -7.21
CA ALA A 397 9.49 -1.29 -8.53
C ALA A 397 8.94 0.04 -9.06
N TYR A 398 8.30 0.86 -8.21
CA TYR A 398 7.83 2.19 -8.61
C TYR A 398 8.97 3.15 -8.96
N SER A 399 10.06 3.14 -8.21
CA SER A 399 11.23 3.98 -8.52
C SER A 399 11.89 3.59 -9.84
N TYR A 400 11.91 2.29 -10.16
CA TYR A 400 12.35 1.80 -11.47
C TYR A 400 11.33 2.12 -12.58
N TYR A 401 10.05 2.12 -12.29
CA TYR A 401 9.05 2.58 -13.26
C TYR A 401 9.28 4.05 -13.66
N LEU A 402 9.60 4.91 -12.71
CA LEU A 402 10.01 6.28 -13.01
C LEU A 402 11.25 6.33 -13.90
N TRP A 403 12.26 5.49 -13.64
CA TRP A 403 13.48 5.39 -14.47
C TRP A 403 13.16 4.98 -15.92
N LEU A 404 12.32 3.97 -16.10
CA LEU A 404 11.91 3.52 -17.43
C LEU A 404 11.28 4.65 -18.23
N GLU A 405 10.37 5.39 -17.61
CA GLU A 405 9.64 6.47 -18.28
C GLU A 405 10.48 7.74 -18.46
N ALA A 406 11.44 7.99 -17.57
CA ALA A 406 12.40 9.07 -17.77
C ALA A 406 13.34 8.78 -18.96
N ALA A 407 13.84 7.55 -19.09
CA ALA A 407 14.63 7.12 -20.24
C ALA A 407 13.81 7.20 -21.54
N TYR A 408 12.53 6.80 -21.50
CA TYR A 408 11.64 6.96 -22.63
C TYR A 408 11.46 8.45 -23.02
N GLY A 409 11.27 9.34 -22.04
CA GLY A 409 11.21 10.79 -22.24
C GLY A 409 12.47 11.35 -22.87
N LYS A 410 13.65 10.87 -22.45
CA LYS A 410 14.94 11.25 -23.06
C LYS A 410 15.01 10.82 -24.52
N VAL A 411 14.62 9.60 -24.85
CA VAL A 411 14.72 9.04 -26.21
C VAL A 411 13.68 9.66 -27.15
N THR A 412 12.46 9.89 -26.68
CA THR A 412 11.33 10.29 -27.52
C THR A 412 10.94 11.75 -27.41
N GLY A 413 11.30 12.39 -26.34
CA GLY A 413 10.82 13.73 -25.97
C GLY A 413 9.37 13.76 -25.45
N ASP A 414 8.75 12.59 -25.17
CA ASP A 414 7.45 12.49 -24.52
C ASP A 414 7.61 12.33 -23.01
N TRP A 415 7.36 13.39 -22.27
CA TRP A 415 7.43 13.41 -20.81
C TRP A 415 6.10 13.10 -20.11
N THR A 416 5.03 12.87 -20.89
CA THR A 416 3.71 12.52 -20.36
C THR A 416 3.79 11.24 -19.54
N ARG A 417 4.51 10.24 -20.06
CA ARG A 417 4.68 8.95 -19.40
C ARG A 417 5.35 9.04 -18.03
N PHE A 418 6.38 9.89 -17.90
CA PHE A 418 7.02 10.13 -16.61
C PHE A 418 6.07 10.74 -15.58
N ASN A 419 5.25 11.71 -16.01
CA ASN A 419 4.26 12.33 -15.14
C ASN A 419 3.14 11.34 -14.77
N ASP A 420 2.70 10.49 -15.70
CA ASP A 420 1.72 9.44 -15.44
C ASP A 420 2.24 8.40 -14.43
N ALA A 421 3.52 8.02 -14.54
CA ALA A 421 4.16 7.13 -13.57
C ALA A 421 4.24 7.78 -12.17
N TRP A 422 4.56 9.08 -12.10
CA TRP A 422 4.54 9.82 -10.84
C TRP A 422 3.13 9.88 -10.24
N ALA A 423 2.13 10.18 -11.05
CA ALA A 423 0.73 10.22 -10.61
C ALA A 423 0.23 8.84 -10.13
N SER A 424 0.65 7.76 -10.80
CA SER A 424 0.37 6.40 -10.36
C SER A 424 1.01 6.10 -8.99
N MET A 425 2.26 6.51 -8.79
CA MET A 425 2.96 6.38 -7.52
C MET A 425 2.23 7.11 -6.39
N GLU A 426 1.82 8.36 -6.59
CA GLU A 426 1.03 9.11 -5.60
C GLU A 426 -0.31 8.46 -5.29
N LYS A 427 -0.96 7.90 -6.30
CA LYS A 427 -2.29 7.30 -6.15
C LYS A 427 -2.28 6.01 -5.36
N TYR A 428 -1.25 5.18 -5.54
CA TYR A 428 -1.30 3.80 -5.10
C TYR A 428 -0.34 3.49 -3.96
N ILE A 429 0.89 4.06 -3.93
CA ILE A 429 1.90 3.64 -2.97
C ILE A 429 2.31 4.71 -1.96
N ILE A 430 1.98 5.98 -2.21
CA ILE A 430 2.12 7.05 -1.20
C ILE A 430 0.81 7.15 -0.42
N PRO A 431 0.81 6.88 0.91
CA PRO A 431 -0.40 7.00 1.72
C PRO A 431 -0.97 8.41 1.69
N SER A 432 -2.26 8.52 1.37
CA SER A 432 -2.99 9.78 1.35
C SER A 432 -3.34 10.26 2.76
N THR A 433 -3.89 11.46 2.91
CA THR A 433 -4.43 11.94 4.20
C THR A 433 -5.49 11.00 4.78
N ALA A 434 -6.33 10.40 3.92
CA ALA A 434 -7.34 9.44 4.35
C ALA A 434 -6.73 8.14 4.92
N ASP A 435 -5.53 7.79 4.47
CA ASP A 435 -4.79 6.62 4.96
C ASP A 435 -4.04 6.91 6.28
N GLN A 436 -4.00 8.18 6.73
CA GLN A 436 -3.29 8.64 7.94
C GLN A 436 -4.25 9.33 8.93
N PRO A 437 -5.39 8.74 9.29
CA PRO A 437 -6.55 9.44 9.89
C PRO A 437 -6.27 10.08 11.25
N THR A 438 -5.35 9.55 12.04
CA THR A 438 -5.02 10.05 13.38
C THR A 438 -3.65 10.71 13.45
N ASN A 439 -3.02 10.99 12.31
CA ASN A 439 -1.70 11.61 12.27
C ASN A 439 -1.65 13.01 12.92
N SER A 440 -2.80 13.70 13.01
CA SER A 440 -2.92 14.98 13.74
C SER A 440 -2.64 14.88 15.24
N PHE A 441 -2.72 13.70 15.84
CA PHE A 441 -2.40 13.44 17.26
C PHE A 441 -0.90 13.19 17.51
N TYR A 442 -0.07 13.21 16.47
CA TYR A 442 1.37 13.01 16.64
C TYR A 442 2.01 14.08 17.52
N ASN A 443 2.81 13.62 18.49
CA ASN A 443 3.54 14.48 19.41
C ASN A 443 5.06 14.40 19.17
N PRO A 444 5.69 15.41 18.56
CA PRO A 444 7.12 15.39 18.29
C PRO A 444 8.01 15.32 19.52
N SER A 445 7.51 15.72 20.71
CA SER A 445 8.26 15.62 21.97
C SER A 445 8.25 14.21 22.57
N LYS A 446 7.40 13.32 22.06
CA LYS A 446 7.31 11.91 22.39
C LYS A 446 6.96 11.11 21.14
N PRO A 447 7.91 10.95 20.20
CA PRO A 447 7.63 10.44 18.87
C PRO A 447 7.15 8.99 18.83
N ALA A 448 7.60 8.17 19.80
CA ALA A 448 7.19 6.77 19.92
C ALA A 448 7.43 6.27 21.36
N THR A 449 6.91 5.09 21.68
CA THR A 449 7.30 4.31 22.86
C THR A 449 8.30 3.26 22.44
N TYR A 450 9.37 3.09 23.21
CA TYR A 450 10.42 2.12 22.88
C TYR A 450 9.91 0.68 22.86
N ALA A 451 10.36 -0.08 21.88
CA ALA A 451 10.27 -1.54 21.80
C ALA A 451 11.58 -2.08 21.20
N GLY A 452 12.20 -3.07 21.82
CA GLY A 452 13.43 -3.69 21.29
C GLY A 452 13.17 -4.48 20.02
N GLU A 453 14.16 -4.55 19.14
CA GLU A 453 14.24 -5.52 18.07
C GLU A 453 15.07 -6.71 18.54
N TRP A 454 14.68 -7.90 18.12
CA TRP A 454 15.27 -9.13 18.62
C TRP A 454 15.54 -10.09 17.47
N ASP A 455 16.67 -10.77 17.51
CA ASP A 455 17.00 -11.84 16.56
C ASP A 455 16.17 -13.11 16.83
N ASP A 456 15.81 -13.36 18.09
CA ASP A 456 15.00 -14.53 18.45
C ASP A 456 13.51 -14.25 18.27
N ILE A 457 12.88 -14.90 17.29
CA ILE A 457 11.46 -14.84 17.00
C ILE A 457 10.57 -15.06 18.23
N ARG A 458 11.00 -15.84 19.21
CA ARG A 458 10.25 -16.15 20.44
C ARG A 458 10.13 -14.95 21.39
N GLN A 459 10.88 -13.89 21.14
CA GLN A 459 10.79 -12.63 21.88
C GLN A 459 9.75 -11.66 21.29
N TYR A 460 9.11 -12.05 20.19
CA TYR A 460 8.02 -11.29 19.61
C TYR A 460 6.64 -11.85 20.01
N PRO A 461 5.59 -11.00 20.08
CA PRO A 461 5.63 -9.54 19.87
C PRO A 461 6.42 -8.82 20.95
N SER A 462 7.21 -7.85 20.54
CA SER A 462 8.04 -7.05 21.45
C SER A 462 7.17 -6.19 22.35
N LYS A 463 7.58 -6.07 23.64
CA LYS A 463 6.84 -5.25 24.61
C LYS A 463 7.26 -3.79 24.52
N LEU A 464 6.29 -2.90 24.66
CA LEU A 464 6.53 -1.48 24.81
C LEU A 464 7.11 -1.20 26.20
N ASP A 465 8.20 -0.41 26.28
CA ASP A 465 8.78 0.05 27.54
C ASP A 465 8.78 1.58 27.60
N GLY A 466 7.81 2.12 28.35
CA GLY A 466 7.68 3.56 28.57
C GLY A 466 8.75 4.17 29.48
N ASN A 467 9.59 3.35 30.15
CA ASN A 467 10.68 3.82 31.00
C ASN A 467 11.95 4.14 30.21
N VAL A 468 12.06 3.64 28.97
CA VAL A 468 13.18 3.96 28.09
C VAL A 468 12.93 5.33 27.45
N SER A 469 13.83 6.28 27.76
CA SER A 469 13.75 7.62 27.21
C SER A 469 13.95 7.61 25.70
N VAL A 470 13.07 8.31 24.97
CA VAL A 470 13.18 8.59 23.54
C VAL A 470 13.52 10.07 23.31
N GLY A 471 14.13 10.39 22.18
CA GLY A 471 14.45 11.78 21.83
C GLY A 471 13.26 12.54 21.27
N VAL A 472 13.53 13.74 20.76
CA VAL A 472 12.54 14.64 20.16
C VAL A 472 12.69 14.58 18.63
N ASP A 473 11.57 14.53 17.93
CA ASP A 473 11.53 14.64 16.46
C ASP A 473 11.75 16.11 16.04
N PRO A 474 12.88 16.46 15.44
CA PRO A 474 13.18 17.86 15.07
C PRO A 474 12.54 18.29 13.75
N LEU A 475 11.95 17.34 12.96
CA LEU A 475 11.42 17.61 11.62
C LEU A 475 9.93 17.91 11.60
N ALA A 476 9.15 17.31 12.48
CA ALA A 476 7.70 17.33 12.39
C ALA A 476 7.11 18.74 12.32
N ASN A 477 7.55 19.64 13.19
CA ASN A 477 7.04 21.02 13.23
C ASN A 477 7.50 21.82 11.99
N GLU A 478 8.72 21.61 11.53
CA GLU A 478 9.25 22.22 10.31
C GLU A 478 8.43 21.80 9.10
N LEU A 479 8.20 20.49 8.91
CA LEU A 479 7.45 19.95 7.78
C LEU A 479 5.97 20.36 7.82
N LYS A 480 5.35 20.32 9.01
CA LYS A 480 3.97 20.77 9.18
C LYS A 480 3.80 22.24 8.85
N SER A 481 4.74 23.08 9.27
CA SER A 481 4.75 24.51 8.92
C SER A 481 4.95 24.72 7.41
N THR A 482 5.81 23.94 6.78
CA THR A 482 6.18 24.07 5.36
C THR A 482 5.04 23.62 4.43
N TYR A 483 4.36 22.52 4.75
CA TYR A 483 3.38 21.89 3.86
C TYR A 483 1.92 21.99 4.34
N GLY A 484 1.67 22.60 5.51
CA GLY A 484 0.32 22.81 6.06
C GLY A 484 -0.35 21.54 6.61
N THR A 485 0.35 20.41 6.58
CA THR A 485 -0.15 19.13 7.09
C THR A 485 0.95 18.39 7.84
N GLY A 486 0.54 17.54 8.79
CA GLY A 486 1.45 16.60 9.46
C GLY A 486 1.66 15.31 8.69
N ASP A 487 0.95 15.09 7.58
CA ASP A 487 1.00 13.82 6.84
C ASP A 487 2.37 13.61 6.20
N ILE A 488 2.83 12.37 6.24
CA ILE A 488 4.09 11.97 5.61
C ILE A 488 3.86 11.81 4.11
N TYR A 489 4.78 12.33 3.31
CA TYR A 489 4.83 12.18 1.87
C TYR A 489 6.04 11.32 1.48
N GLY A 490 5.88 10.03 1.49
CA GLY A 490 6.87 9.03 1.14
C GLY A 490 6.17 7.72 0.75
N MET A 491 6.82 6.90 -0.06
CA MET A 491 6.25 5.62 -0.48
C MET A 491 6.16 4.66 0.71
N HIS A 492 5.05 3.95 0.82
CA HIS A 492 5.05 2.70 1.56
C HIS A 492 5.81 1.63 0.76
N TRP A 493 6.50 0.71 1.44
CA TRP A 493 7.44 -0.16 0.76
C TRP A 493 6.78 -1.28 -0.06
N LEU A 494 5.52 -1.70 0.30
CA LEU A 494 4.93 -2.93 -0.21
C LEU A 494 3.42 -2.87 -0.40
N LEU A 495 2.93 -3.31 -1.57
CA LEU A 495 1.53 -3.53 -1.85
C LEU A 495 1.29 -4.95 -2.38
N ASP A 496 0.26 -5.62 -1.87
CA ASP A 496 -0.36 -6.78 -2.52
C ASP A 496 -1.29 -6.27 -3.64
N VAL A 497 -0.80 -6.31 -4.88
CA VAL A 497 -1.45 -5.65 -6.02
C VAL A 497 -2.78 -6.30 -6.36
N ASP A 498 -2.83 -7.62 -6.29
CA ASP A 498 -4.02 -8.40 -6.62
C ASP A 498 -4.92 -8.65 -5.40
N ASN A 499 -4.51 -8.17 -4.22
CA ASN A 499 -5.17 -8.43 -2.94
C ASN A 499 -5.31 -9.92 -2.67
N THR A 500 -4.23 -10.66 -2.89
CA THR A 500 -4.18 -12.13 -2.80
C THR A 500 -4.45 -12.63 -1.38
N TYR A 501 -3.98 -11.88 -0.38
CA TYR A 501 -4.24 -12.17 1.03
C TYR A 501 -5.62 -11.73 1.50
N GLY A 502 -6.34 -10.92 0.71
CA GLY A 502 -7.70 -10.49 1.01
C GLY A 502 -7.82 -9.41 2.06
N PHE A 503 -6.73 -8.70 2.38
CA PHE A 503 -6.77 -7.63 3.38
C PHE A 503 -7.57 -6.41 2.91
N GLY A 504 -7.49 -6.10 1.62
CA GLY A 504 -8.05 -4.86 1.07
C GLY A 504 -7.38 -3.61 1.65
N ARG A 505 -7.91 -2.45 1.28
CA ARG A 505 -7.43 -1.19 1.86
C ARG A 505 -8.10 -0.97 3.21
N CYS A 506 -7.33 -0.88 4.25
CA CYS A 506 -7.78 -0.68 5.62
C CYS A 506 -8.89 -1.67 6.08
N GLY A 507 -8.72 -2.95 5.74
CA GLY A 507 -9.62 -4.01 6.21
C GLY A 507 -10.95 -4.14 5.46
N ASP A 508 -11.12 -3.47 4.32
CA ASP A 508 -12.34 -3.58 3.51
C ASP A 508 -12.44 -4.91 2.72
N GLY A 509 -11.37 -5.70 2.71
CA GLY A 509 -11.29 -7.01 2.10
C GLY A 509 -11.27 -7.04 0.56
N THR A 510 -11.53 -5.94 -0.11
CA THR A 510 -11.83 -5.92 -1.54
C THR A 510 -11.02 -4.93 -2.38
N THR A 511 -10.60 -3.80 -1.83
CA THR A 511 -9.89 -2.76 -2.59
C THR A 511 -8.50 -3.22 -3.01
N LYS A 512 -8.14 -2.97 -4.27
CA LYS A 512 -6.85 -3.28 -4.88
C LYS A 512 -6.16 -2.01 -5.35
N PRO A 513 -4.85 -1.90 -5.18
CA PRO A 513 -3.94 -2.73 -4.37
C PRO A 513 -4.15 -2.52 -2.86
N ALA A 514 -3.77 -3.52 -2.06
CA ALA A 514 -3.80 -3.47 -0.61
C ALA A 514 -2.43 -3.08 -0.05
N TYR A 515 -2.38 -2.19 0.94
CA TYR A 515 -1.15 -1.93 1.69
C TYR A 515 -0.88 -3.09 2.64
N ILE A 516 0.31 -3.69 2.55
CA ILE A 516 0.74 -4.77 3.43
C ILE A 516 2.16 -4.55 3.96
N ASN A 517 2.50 -5.30 4.99
CA ASN A 517 3.88 -5.50 5.45
C ASN A 517 4.15 -7.00 5.53
N THR A 518 5.40 -7.40 5.38
CA THR A 518 5.85 -8.76 5.65
C THR A 518 6.94 -8.78 6.70
N TYR A 519 6.98 -9.83 7.49
CA TYR A 519 7.98 -10.03 8.54
C TYR A 519 8.56 -11.43 8.43
N GLN A 520 9.87 -11.52 8.49
CA GLN A 520 10.56 -12.79 8.53
C GLN A 520 10.40 -13.45 9.90
N ARG A 521 10.12 -14.75 9.94
CA ARG A 521 9.73 -15.46 11.17
C ARG A 521 10.22 -16.90 11.24
N GLY A 522 11.03 -17.31 10.32
CA GLY A 522 11.62 -18.63 10.32
C GLY A 522 13.00 -18.65 10.99
N PRO A 523 13.56 -19.84 11.21
CA PRO A 523 14.87 -20.00 11.83
C PRO A 523 16.03 -19.47 10.98
N GLU A 524 15.83 -19.34 9.68
CA GLU A 524 16.84 -18.86 8.74
C GLU A 524 16.60 -17.40 8.31
N GLU A 525 15.53 -16.77 8.79
CA GLU A 525 15.12 -15.41 8.44
C GLU A 525 15.13 -15.13 6.94
N SER A 526 14.65 -16.08 6.17
CA SER A 526 14.59 -16.02 4.74
C SER A 526 13.33 -15.31 4.23
N VAL A 527 13.37 -14.76 3.02
CA VAL A 527 12.19 -14.24 2.32
C VAL A 527 11.11 -15.31 2.12
N PHE A 528 11.47 -16.58 2.09
CA PHE A 528 10.52 -17.69 2.11
C PHE A 528 9.79 -17.84 3.44
N GLU A 529 10.36 -17.30 4.50
CA GLU A 529 9.88 -17.42 5.89
C GLU A 529 9.27 -16.10 6.36
N THR A 530 8.40 -15.52 5.56
CA THR A 530 7.72 -14.26 5.86
C THR A 530 6.26 -14.48 6.25
N ILE A 531 5.73 -13.55 7.04
CA ILE A 531 4.31 -13.50 7.40
C ILE A 531 3.75 -12.16 6.93
N PRO A 532 2.83 -12.15 5.93
CA PRO A 532 2.18 -10.93 5.49
C PRO A 532 1.19 -10.41 6.52
N GLN A 533 1.13 -9.09 6.66
CA GLN A 533 0.23 -8.39 7.57
C GLN A 533 -0.35 -7.14 6.90
N PRO A 534 -1.59 -6.74 7.23
CA PRO A 534 -2.16 -5.51 6.71
C PRO A 534 -1.43 -4.30 7.29
N SER A 535 -1.27 -3.25 6.50
CA SER A 535 -0.79 -1.95 7.00
C SER A 535 -1.86 -1.22 7.80
N CYS A 536 -3.14 -1.52 7.56
CA CYS A 536 -4.25 -0.98 8.33
C CYS A 536 -4.91 -2.13 9.09
N ASP A 537 -4.60 -2.24 10.36
CA ASP A 537 -5.11 -3.29 11.23
C ASP A 537 -6.41 -2.82 11.88
N THR A 538 -7.52 -3.44 11.49
CA THR A 538 -8.86 -3.21 12.09
C THR A 538 -9.24 -4.30 13.06
N PHE A 539 -8.36 -5.29 13.24
CA PHE A 539 -8.64 -6.51 14.00
C PHE A 539 -8.16 -6.40 15.45
N LYS A 540 -8.69 -7.29 16.26
CA LYS A 540 -8.28 -7.41 17.65
C LYS A 540 -6.85 -7.97 17.72
N HIS A 541 -6.00 -7.31 18.48
CA HIS A 541 -4.65 -7.77 18.77
C HIS A 541 -4.66 -9.18 19.35
N GLY A 542 -3.89 -10.06 18.76
CA GLY A 542 -3.66 -11.43 19.22
C GLY A 542 -4.92 -12.18 19.60
N GLY A 543 -5.17 -13.32 19.03
CA GLY A 543 -6.31 -14.14 19.37
C GLY A 543 -7.09 -14.61 18.16
N PRO A 544 -8.20 -15.32 18.34
CA PRO A 544 -8.80 -16.15 17.28
C PRO A 544 -9.20 -15.42 16.01
N ASN A 545 -9.41 -14.12 16.10
CA ASN A 545 -9.77 -13.25 14.97
C ASN A 545 -8.77 -12.11 14.76
N GLY A 546 -7.57 -12.21 15.34
CA GLY A 546 -6.49 -11.23 15.22
C GLY A 546 -5.33 -11.77 14.40
N TYR A 547 -4.44 -10.87 13.99
CA TYR A 547 -3.17 -11.20 13.36
C TYR A 547 -2.10 -11.45 14.41
N LEU A 548 -1.05 -12.18 14.02
CA LEU A 548 0.19 -12.18 14.78
C LEU A 548 0.73 -10.77 14.78
N ASP A 549 0.53 -10.04 15.86
CA ASP A 549 1.18 -8.75 16.03
C ASP A 549 2.63 -8.99 16.41
N LEU A 550 3.53 -8.50 15.59
CA LEU A 550 4.94 -8.82 15.68
C LEU A 550 5.73 -7.74 16.37
N PHE A 551 5.19 -6.53 16.49
CA PHE A 551 5.94 -5.38 17.01
C PHE A 551 5.56 -4.99 18.42
N THR A 552 4.35 -5.27 18.85
CA THR A 552 3.92 -4.90 20.20
C THR A 552 3.01 -5.95 20.81
N GLY A 553 3.27 -6.30 22.08
CA GLY A 553 2.38 -7.13 22.89
C GLY A 553 1.31 -6.34 23.61
N ASP A 554 1.16 -5.04 23.33
CA ASP A 554 0.21 -4.17 23.98
C ASP A 554 -1.08 -4.06 23.16
N SER A 555 -2.18 -4.58 23.69
CA SER A 555 -3.48 -4.59 23.03
C SER A 555 -4.07 -3.19 22.75
N SER A 556 -3.56 -2.14 23.40
CA SER A 556 -3.97 -0.76 23.13
C SER A 556 -3.52 -0.26 21.76
N TYR A 557 -2.53 -0.91 21.14
CA TYR A 557 -2.02 -0.62 19.80
C TYR A 557 -2.60 -1.54 18.73
N ALA A 558 -3.55 -2.39 19.05
CA ALA A 558 -4.06 -3.41 18.14
C ALA A 558 -4.74 -2.86 16.89
N LYS A 559 -5.53 -1.81 17.04
CA LYS A 559 -6.23 -1.15 15.93
C LYS A 559 -5.42 0.04 15.46
N GLN A 560 -4.56 -0.17 14.47
CA GLN A 560 -3.67 0.87 13.98
C GLN A 560 -3.52 0.83 12.46
N TRP A 561 -3.19 1.97 11.90
CA TRP A 561 -2.58 2.08 10.59
C TRP A 561 -1.08 2.26 10.76
N LYS A 562 -0.28 1.69 9.87
CA LYS A 562 1.18 1.72 9.93
C LYS A 562 1.78 1.60 8.53
N TYR A 563 2.72 2.48 8.23
CA TYR A 563 3.43 2.49 6.97
C TYR A 563 4.93 2.49 7.23
N THR A 564 5.65 1.84 6.34
CA THR A 564 7.11 1.76 6.37
C THR A 564 7.64 2.25 5.02
N ASN A 565 8.60 3.14 5.05
CA ASN A 565 9.29 3.62 3.86
C ASN A 565 10.62 2.88 3.70
N ALA A 566 10.97 2.52 2.47
CA ALA A 566 12.31 2.07 2.09
C ALA A 566 13.05 3.27 1.46
N PRO A 567 13.94 3.93 2.19
CA PRO A 567 14.52 5.22 1.80
C PRO A 567 15.32 5.21 0.50
N ASP A 568 15.89 4.07 0.12
CA ASP A 568 16.64 3.93 -1.13
C ASP A 568 15.74 4.11 -2.35
N ALA A 569 14.48 3.68 -2.26
CA ALA A 569 13.51 3.81 -3.35
C ALA A 569 13.05 5.27 -3.52
N ASP A 570 12.73 5.97 -2.43
CA ASP A 570 12.41 7.40 -2.46
C ASP A 570 13.60 8.23 -2.96
N ALA A 571 14.81 7.90 -2.51
CA ALA A 571 16.04 8.54 -2.98
C ALA A 571 16.26 8.28 -4.49
N ARG A 572 15.96 7.06 -4.99
CA ARG A 572 16.02 6.74 -6.41
C ARG A 572 14.98 7.54 -7.21
N ALA A 573 13.76 7.73 -6.67
CA ALA A 573 12.75 8.57 -7.30
C ALA A 573 13.24 10.03 -7.46
N VAL A 574 13.92 10.58 -6.44
CA VAL A 574 14.56 11.91 -6.51
C VAL A 574 15.70 11.92 -7.53
N GLN A 575 16.55 10.91 -7.55
CA GLN A 575 17.64 10.74 -8.53
C GLN A 575 17.08 10.74 -9.95
N VAL A 576 16.01 9.99 -10.20
CA VAL A 576 15.34 9.97 -11.50
C VAL A 576 14.75 11.33 -11.87
N ALA A 577 14.15 12.03 -10.92
CA ALA A 577 13.60 13.36 -11.16
C ALA A 577 14.70 14.38 -11.55
N TYR A 578 15.91 14.23 -11.02
CA TYR A 578 17.06 15.01 -11.46
C TYR A 578 17.39 14.73 -12.95
N TRP A 579 17.47 13.48 -13.36
CA TRP A 579 17.76 13.13 -14.74
C TRP A 579 16.62 13.55 -15.68
N ALA A 580 15.36 13.35 -15.27
CA ALA A 580 14.20 13.80 -16.03
C ALA A 580 14.23 15.31 -16.25
N HIS A 581 14.53 16.09 -15.22
CA HIS A 581 14.70 17.55 -15.34
C HIS A 581 15.86 17.92 -16.28
N THR A 582 17.02 17.29 -16.09
CA THR A 582 18.22 17.54 -16.89
C THR A 582 17.95 17.28 -18.37
N TRP A 583 17.42 16.10 -18.69
CA TRP A 583 17.15 15.68 -20.06
C TRP A 583 16.00 16.50 -20.71
N ALA A 584 14.95 16.79 -19.95
CA ALA A 584 13.88 17.68 -20.44
C ALA A 584 14.40 19.09 -20.69
N THR A 585 15.33 19.60 -19.89
CA THR A 585 15.98 20.90 -20.09
C THR A 585 16.83 20.92 -21.37
N GLU A 586 17.62 19.88 -21.60
CA GLU A 586 18.39 19.70 -22.85
C GLU A 586 17.49 19.69 -24.09
N GLN A 587 16.23 19.23 -23.95
CA GLN A 587 15.23 19.19 -25.02
C GLN A 587 14.38 20.47 -25.12
N GLY A 588 14.59 21.48 -24.25
CA GLY A 588 13.74 22.67 -24.17
C GLY A 588 12.34 22.39 -23.58
N LYS A 589 12.17 21.31 -22.81
CA LYS A 589 10.89 20.81 -22.30
C LYS A 589 10.82 20.74 -20.77
N ALA A 590 11.69 21.45 -20.05
CA ALA A 590 11.76 21.43 -18.57
C ALA A 590 10.40 21.69 -17.90
N SER A 591 9.56 22.55 -18.48
CA SER A 591 8.22 22.86 -17.96
C SER A 591 7.29 21.65 -17.93
N GLN A 592 7.49 20.67 -18.80
CA GLN A 592 6.64 19.47 -18.88
C GLN A 592 6.83 18.54 -17.69
N VAL A 593 7.98 18.56 -17.02
CA VAL A 593 8.28 17.74 -15.84
C VAL A 593 8.26 18.53 -14.52
N ALA A 594 8.06 19.86 -14.57
CA ALA A 594 8.23 20.73 -13.42
C ALA A 594 7.38 20.34 -12.19
N SER A 595 6.16 19.89 -12.41
CA SER A 595 5.26 19.45 -11.33
C SER A 595 5.80 18.20 -10.59
N SER A 596 6.20 17.18 -11.33
CA SER A 596 6.76 15.95 -10.76
C SER A 596 8.10 16.21 -10.07
N VAL A 597 8.94 17.07 -10.63
CA VAL A 597 10.21 17.51 -10.02
C VAL A 597 9.99 18.26 -8.71
N ALA A 598 8.99 19.13 -8.63
CA ALA A 598 8.64 19.82 -7.38
C ALA A 598 8.13 18.85 -6.30
N LYS A 599 7.45 17.77 -6.70
CA LYS A 599 7.03 16.70 -5.79
C LYS A 599 8.19 15.83 -5.32
N ALA A 600 9.20 15.61 -6.17
CA ALA A 600 10.45 14.96 -5.78
C ALA A 600 11.21 15.80 -4.73
N ALA A 601 11.23 17.10 -4.87
CA ALA A 601 11.77 18.01 -3.85
C ALA A 601 11.02 17.87 -2.51
N LYS A 602 9.67 17.77 -2.55
CA LYS A 602 8.86 17.49 -1.36
C LYS A 602 9.19 16.13 -0.76
N MET A 603 9.33 15.09 -1.56
CA MET A 603 9.74 13.76 -1.10
C MET A 603 11.09 13.82 -0.39
N GLY A 604 12.05 14.59 -0.91
CA GLY A 604 13.34 14.84 -0.27
C GLY A 604 13.24 15.52 1.11
N ASP A 605 12.20 16.31 1.38
CA ASP A 605 11.98 16.85 2.73
C ASP A 605 11.60 15.75 3.72
N TYR A 606 10.70 14.85 3.35
CA TYR A 606 10.25 13.76 4.22
C TYR A 606 11.29 12.64 4.34
N LEU A 607 12.06 12.39 3.29
CA LEU A 607 13.15 11.40 3.28
C LEU A 607 14.21 11.67 4.36
N ARG A 608 14.31 12.90 4.87
CA ARG A 608 15.18 13.21 6.01
C ARG A 608 14.86 12.42 7.27
N TYR A 609 13.66 11.86 7.43
CA TYR A 609 13.38 10.94 8.54
C TYR A 609 14.30 9.72 8.56
N ALA A 610 14.77 9.27 7.41
CA ALA A 610 15.75 8.20 7.30
C ALA A 610 17.12 8.54 7.88
N MET A 611 17.41 9.82 8.16
CA MET A 611 18.70 10.24 8.72
C MET A 611 18.78 10.08 10.25
N TYR A 612 17.64 9.80 10.91
CA TYR A 612 17.56 9.82 12.37
C TYR A 612 17.53 8.42 12.95
N ASP A 613 18.13 8.28 14.13
CA ASP A 613 18.04 7.08 14.95
C ASP A 613 16.59 6.67 15.20
N LYS A 614 16.34 5.37 15.35
CA LYS A 614 15.00 4.79 15.47
C LYS A 614 14.11 5.48 16.49
N TYR A 615 14.66 5.76 17.66
CA TYR A 615 13.97 6.44 18.77
C TYR A 615 14.53 7.83 19.04
N PHE A 616 15.17 8.44 18.05
CA PHE A 616 15.80 9.76 18.17
C PHE A 616 16.80 9.84 19.32
N LYS A 617 17.49 8.75 19.62
CA LYS A 617 18.58 8.74 20.59
C LYS A 617 19.83 9.35 19.98
N LYS A 618 20.66 9.95 20.86
CA LYS A 618 21.94 10.53 20.45
C LYS A 618 22.83 9.47 19.79
N GLN A 619 23.57 9.87 18.76
CA GLN A 619 24.53 8.98 18.12
C GLN A 619 25.63 8.52 19.09
N GLY A 620 26.03 7.25 18.98
CA GLY A 620 26.98 6.60 19.90
C GLY A 620 26.29 5.91 21.10
N CYS A 621 25.04 5.54 20.94
CA CYS A 621 24.26 4.85 21.99
C CYS A 621 24.75 3.41 22.20
N THR A 622 24.99 3.03 23.46
CA THR A 622 25.47 1.69 23.86
C THR A 622 24.65 1.07 25.00
N SER A 623 23.51 1.65 25.32
CA SER A 623 22.54 1.09 26.27
C SER A 623 21.17 1.75 26.10
N THR A 624 20.10 1.10 26.54
CA THR A 624 18.75 1.69 26.55
C THR A 624 18.66 2.96 27.42
N SER A 625 19.59 3.15 28.35
CA SER A 625 19.68 4.35 29.22
C SER A 625 20.49 5.49 28.61
N CYS A 626 21.02 5.35 27.38
CA CYS A 626 21.76 6.45 26.77
C CYS A 626 20.85 7.68 26.53
N ALA A 627 21.49 8.85 26.41
CA ALA A 627 20.81 10.12 26.35
C ALA A 627 19.78 10.16 25.18
N ALA A 628 18.63 10.71 25.49
CA ALA A 628 17.65 11.14 24.47
C ALA A 628 18.29 12.22 23.58
N GLY A 629 18.09 12.14 22.27
CA GLY A 629 18.57 13.13 21.34
C GLY A 629 17.78 14.44 21.44
N THR A 630 18.48 15.54 21.23
CA THR A 630 17.91 16.89 21.15
C THR A 630 18.39 17.57 19.87
N GLY A 631 17.51 18.33 19.23
CA GLY A 631 17.86 18.92 17.93
C GLY A 631 18.25 17.84 16.93
N LYS A 632 19.45 17.92 16.37
CA LYS A 632 19.94 17.01 15.31
C LYS A 632 21.07 16.07 15.77
N ASP A 633 21.31 15.92 17.06
CA ASP A 633 22.37 15.05 17.57
C ASP A 633 22.03 13.54 17.48
N SER A 634 20.80 13.23 17.13
CA SER A 634 20.35 11.88 16.75
C SER A 634 20.44 11.59 15.24
N ALA A 635 20.91 12.55 14.43
CA ALA A 635 21.04 12.38 12.99
C ALA A 635 22.38 11.76 12.61
N ALA A 636 22.36 10.65 11.89
CA ALA A 636 23.50 10.07 11.21
C ALA A 636 23.87 10.81 9.92
N TYR A 637 22.92 11.50 9.31
CA TYR A 637 22.99 12.06 7.97
C TYR A 637 23.28 11.02 6.88
N LEU A 638 22.90 9.78 7.14
CA LEU A 638 22.92 8.65 6.23
C LEU A 638 21.47 8.23 5.96
N LEU A 639 21.23 7.56 4.86
CA LEU A 639 19.95 6.90 4.62
C LEU A 639 19.98 5.57 5.37
N SER A 640 19.13 5.45 6.37
CA SER A 640 18.94 4.20 7.12
C SER A 640 18.10 3.21 6.33
N TRP A 641 17.94 2.01 6.85
CA TRP A 641 17.21 0.95 6.19
C TRP A 641 15.72 1.25 6.01
N TYR A 642 15.09 1.89 6.99
CA TYR A 642 13.70 2.32 6.90
C TYR A 642 13.44 3.54 7.81
N TYR A 643 12.31 4.18 7.60
CA TYR A 643 11.60 4.92 8.63
C TYR A 643 10.11 4.53 8.57
N ALA A 644 9.40 4.61 9.70
CA ALA A 644 8.03 4.17 9.78
C ALA A 644 7.18 5.13 10.61
N TRP A 645 5.89 5.15 10.30
CA TRP A 645 4.91 5.97 11.00
C TRP A 645 3.57 5.27 11.07
N GLY A 646 2.76 5.63 12.05
CA GLY A 646 1.47 5.02 12.25
C GLY A 646 0.65 5.73 13.32
N GLY A 647 -0.51 5.21 13.58
CA GLY A 647 -1.41 5.75 14.58
C GLY A 647 -2.67 4.89 14.75
N ALA A 648 -3.54 5.31 15.66
CA ALA A 648 -4.80 4.64 15.90
C ALA A 648 -5.72 4.69 14.67
N ASN A 649 -6.43 3.61 14.38
CA ASN A 649 -7.52 3.61 13.40
C ASN A 649 -8.80 4.26 13.94
N ASP A 650 -8.88 4.47 15.25
CA ASP A 650 -10.02 5.05 15.92
C ASP A 650 -9.67 6.43 16.46
N SER A 651 -10.34 7.46 15.95
CA SER A 651 -10.13 8.85 16.36
C SER A 651 -10.52 9.12 17.83
N SER A 652 -11.34 8.26 18.45
CA SER A 652 -11.68 8.37 19.87
C SER A 652 -10.53 8.03 20.81
N ALA A 653 -9.52 7.30 20.32
CA ALA A 653 -8.31 6.92 21.04
C ALA A 653 -7.06 7.55 20.41
N GLY A 654 -7.15 8.77 19.92
CA GLY A 654 -6.18 9.43 19.07
C GLY A 654 -4.73 9.40 19.57
N TRP A 655 -3.88 8.69 18.87
CA TRP A 655 -2.43 8.67 19.02
C TRP A 655 -1.78 8.39 17.67
N ALA A 656 -0.55 8.86 17.51
CA ALA A 656 0.28 8.57 16.35
C ALA A 656 1.75 8.51 16.78
N TRP A 657 2.57 7.79 16.00
CA TRP A 657 3.98 7.58 16.27
C TRP A 657 4.82 7.68 14.99
N ARG A 658 6.11 7.97 15.15
CA ARG A 658 7.12 7.93 14.10
C ARG A 658 8.41 7.39 14.65
N ILE A 659 9.10 6.59 13.85
CA ILE A 659 10.42 6.05 14.16
C ILE A 659 11.32 6.15 12.92
N GLY A 660 12.62 6.33 13.13
CA GLY A 660 13.65 6.09 12.12
C GLY A 660 14.09 4.63 12.12
N SER A 661 15.32 4.39 11.68
CA SER A 661 16.07 3.16 11.88
C SER A 661 17.47 3.50 12.33
N SER A 662 18.01 2.70 13.28
CA SER A 662 19.38 2.89 13.77
C SER A 662 20.42 2.21 12.88
N HIS A 663 20.00 1.49 11.85
CA HIS A 663 20.86 0.69 10.99
C HIS A 663 21.09 1.38 9.65
N ASN A 664 22.35 1.56 9.26
CA ASN A 664 22.75 2.19 8.01
C ASN A 664 23.59 1.23 7.19
N HIS A 665 23.08 0.79 6.05
CA HIS A 665 23.79 -0.07 5.12
C HIS A 665 24.32 0.70 3.92
N SER A 666 25.46 0.30 3.36
CA SER A 666 26.05 0.93 2.18
C SER A 666 25.10 0.91 0.97
N GLY A 667 24.35 -0.17 0.78
CA GLY A 667 23.40 -0.34 -0.33
C GLY A 667 22.24 0.67 -0.37
N TYR A 668 21.92 1.31 0.74
CA TYR A 668 20.82 2.28 0.83
C TYR A 668 21.22 3.72 0.55
N GLN A 669 22.52 4.03 0.55
CA GLN A 669 23.01 5.39 0.34
C GLN A 669 22.79 5.85 -1.11
N ASN A 670 22.44 7.12 -1.29
CA ASN A 670 22.25 7.74 -2.60
C ASN A 670 22.85 9.15 -2.63
N PRO A 671 24.18 9.28 -2.79
CA PRO A 671 24.82 10.59 -2.78
C PRO A 671 24.45 11.45 -4.01
N MET A 672 23.95 10.84 -5.10
CA MET A 672 23.46 11.59 -6.25
C MET A 672 22.16 12.34 -5.90
N ALA A 673 21.21 11.67 -5.26
CA ALA A 673 19.97 12.30 -4.79
C ALA A 673 20.26 13.37 -3.72
N ALA A 674 21.15 13.07 -2.77
CA ALA A 674 21.55 14.02 -1.72
C ALA A 674 22.17 15.30 -2.31
N TRP A 675 23.05 15.15 -3.31
CA TRP A 675 23.64 16.27 -4.03
C TRP A 675 22.57 17.05 -4.80
N ALA A 676 21.68 16.40 -5.50
CA ALA A 676 20.62 17.05 -6.27
C ALA A 676 19.71 17.90 -5.37
N LEU A 677 19.29 17.35 -4.21
CA LEU A 677 18.45 18.05 -3.23
C LEU A 677 19.15 19.25 -2.56
N SER A 678 20.47 19.29 -2.56
CA SER A 678 21.23 20.40 -1.97
C SER A 678 21.72 21.42 -2.98
N ASN A 679 21.87 21.07 -4.27
CA ASN A 679 22.54 21.92 -5.24
C ASN A 679 21.67 22.32 -6.46
N VAL A 680 20.62 21.56 -6.78
CA VAL A 680 19.78 21.82 -7.97
C VAL A 680 18.53 22.58 -7.56
N ASP A 681 18.42 23.85 -7.98
CA ASP A 681 17.41 24.79 -7.45
C ASP A 681 15.96 24.26 -7.49
N VAL A 682 15.57 23.57 -8.58
CA VAL A 682 14.21 23.03 -8.73
C VAL A 682 13.95 21.80 -7.85
N LEU A 683 15.00 21.18 -7.31
CA LEU A 683 14.94 20.02 -6.41
C LEU A 683 15.23 20.37 -4.95
N LYS A 684 15.60 21.62 -4.64
CA LYS A 684 15.81 22.04 -3.25
C LYS A 684 14.49 21.92 -2.48
N PRO A 685 14.45 21.11 -1.40
CA PRO A 685 13.26 21.04 -0.56
C PRO A 685 12.95 22.36 0.12
N LYS A 686 11.69 22.56 0.52
CA LYS A 686 11.21 23.80 1.12
C LYS A 686 11.45 23.92 2.63
N GLY A 687 11.75 22.81 3.30
CA GLY A 687 12.05 22.77 4.74
C GLY A 687 13.23 23.69 5.05
N ALA A 688 13.11 24.46 6.12
CA ALA A 688 14.07 25.53 6.47
C ALA A 688 15.50 25.00 6.67
N THR A 689 15.66 23.76 7.10
CA THR A 689 16.96 23.13 7.34
C THR A 689 17.36 22.11 6.29
N ALA A 690 16.49 21.81 5.32
CA ALA A 690 16.62 20.69 4.41
C ALA A 690 17.88 20.74 3.53
N VAL A 691 18.17 21.89 2.94
CA VAL A 691 19.33 22.05 2.07
C VAL A 691 20.63 21.80 2.83
N GLN A 692 20.71 22.29 4.08
CA GLN A 692 21.88 22.05 4.94
C GLN A 692 22.00 20.57 5.34
N ASP A 693 20.87 19.91 5.63
CA ASP A 693 20.86 18.48 5.97
C ASP A 693 21.35 17.64 4.78
N TRP A 694 20.88 17.93 3.58
CA TRP A 694 21.30 17.23 2.37
C TRP A 694 22.75 17.54 1.97
N THR A 695 23.23 18.77 2.19
CA THR A 695 24.65 19.11 2.02
C THR A 695 25.52 18.27 2.94
N THR A 696 25.13 18.16 4.21
CA THR A 696 25.84 17.32 5.19
C THR A 696 25.76 15.85 4.80
N SER A 697 24.59 15.39 4.37
CA SER A 697 24.34 14.00 3.96
C SER A 697 25.17 13.61 2.76
N THR A 698 25.28 14.45 1.71
CA THR A 698 26.14 14.18 0.55
C THR A 698 27.56 13.87 0.97
N LYS A 699 28.14 14.72 1.82
CA LYS A 699 29.49 14.49 2.37
C LYS A 699 29.55 13.21 3.20
N ARG A 700 28.60 13.03 4.11
CA ARG A 700 28.55 11.90 5.06
C ARG A 700 28.44 10.55 4.33
N GLN A 701 27.65 10.47 3.28
CA GLN A 701 27.50 9.25 2.49
C GLN A 701 28.79 8.87 1.74
N LEU A 702 29.49 9.84 1.17
CA LEU A 702 30.79 9.60 0.52
C LEU A 702 31.86 9.19 1.55
N GLU A 703 31.90 9.83 2.71
CA GLU A 703 32.76 9.43 3.83
C GLU A 703 32.43 8.01 4.32
N PHE A 704 31.15 7.66 4.37
CA PHE A 704 30.69 6.33 4.77
C PHE A 704 31.16 5.25 3.82
N TYR A 705 31.01 5.45 2.51
CA TYR A 705 31.57 4.54 1.51
C TYR A 705 33.09 4.42 1.64
N ARG A 706 33.79 5.54 1.82
CA ARG A 706 35.22 5.54 2.00
C ARG A 706 35.67 4.77 3.23
N TRP A 707 34.90 4.90 4.32
CA TRP A 707 35.14 4.14 5.56
C TRP A 707 34.92 2.63 5.37
N LEU A 708 33.92 2.23 4.56
CA LEU A 708 33.58 0.83 4.30
C LEU A 708 34.36 0.19 3.14
N GLN A 709 35.20 0.97 2.45
CA GLN A 709 35.92 0.43 1.28
C GLN A 709 37.08 -0.46 1.72
N SER A 710 37.03 -1.75 1.32
CA SER A 710 38.08 -2.73 1.60
C SER A 710 39.42 -2.40 0.95
N SER A 711 40.47 -3.11 1.34
CA SER A 711 41.80 -2.93 0.74
C SER A 711 41.83 -3.28 -0.75
N GLU A 712 40.92 -4.13 -1.22
CA GLU A 712 40.79 -4.50 -2.65
C GLU A 712 39.94 -3.50 -3.42
N GLY A 713 38.86 -2.95 -2.80
CA GLY A 713 38.03 -1.93 -3.44
C GLY A 713 36.52 -2.03 -3.21
N ALA A 714 36.00 -3.19 -2.83
CA ALA A 714 34.57 -3.36 -2.56
C ALA A 714 34.14 -2.66 -1.26
N ILE A 715 32.83 -2.43 -1.11
CA ILE A 715 32.26 -1.70 0.01
C ILE A 715 31.58 -2.68 0.97
N ALA A 716 31.94 -2.68 2.24
CA ALA A 716 31.49 -3.67 3.23
C ALA A 716 30.45 -3.13 4.20
N GLY A 717 29.37 -3.84 4.39
CA GLY A 717 28.47 -3.69 5.52
C GLY A 717 27.91 -2.29 5.75
N GLY A 718 27.94 -1.91 7.03
CA GLY A 718 27.36 -0.66 7.46
C GLY A 718 27.72 -0.28 8.91
N ALA A 719 26.84 0.49 9.53
CA ALA A 719 26.97 0.93 10.91
C ALA A 719 25.62 0.97 11.61
N THR A 720 25.65 0.75 12.93
CA THR A 720 24.44 0.83 13.74
C THR A 720 24.64 1.70 14.98
N ASN A 721 23.59 2.46 15.32
CA ASN A 721 23.46 3.14 16.59
C ASN A 721 22.72 2.28 17.65
N SER A 722 22.16 1.15 17.22
CA SER A 722 21.42 0.22 18.08
C SER A 722 21.96 -1.19 17.90
N TRP A 723 23.07 -1.49 18.57
CA TRP A 723 23.66 -2.82 18.49
C TRP A 723 22.64 -3.89 18.88
N GLN A 724 22.54 -4.95 18.09
CA GLN A 724 21.55 -6.03 18.23
C GLN A 724 20.08 -5.54 18.27
N GLY A 725 19.76 -4.37 17.68
CA GLY A 725 18.41 -3.85 17.61
C GLY A 725 17.82 -3.29 18.93
N HIS A 726 18.54 -3.40 20.04
CA HIS A 726 18.07 -2.96 21.37
C HIS A 726 19.09 -2.15 22.17
N TYR A 727 20.01 -1.47 21.48
CA TYR A 727 21.07 -0.63 22.06
C TYR A 727 22.00 -1.38 23.02
N ALA A 728 22.29 -2.64 22.77
CA ALA A 728 23.32 -3.36 23.51
C ALA A 728 24.71 -2.73 23.26
N SER A 729 25.63 -2.99 24.14
CA SER A 729 27.01 -2.55 23.95
C SER A 729 27.68 -3.38 22.86
N PRO A 730 28.25 -2.77 21.82
CA PRO A 730 29.02 -3.50 20.83
C PRO A 730 30.27 -4.14 21.45
N PRO A 731 30.88 -5.15 20.82
CA PRO A 731 32.12 -5.76 21.28
C PRO A 731 33.21 -4.70 21.54
N SER A 732 34.03 -4.93 22.58
CA SER A 732 35.11 -4.00 22.90
C SER A 732 36.09 -3.86 21.74
N GLY A 733 36.40 -2.63 21.37
CA GLY A 733 37.28 -2.33 20.24
C GLY A 733 36.57 -2.32 18.87
N SER A 734 35.24 -2.43 18.82
CA SER A 734 34.51 -2.25 17.55
C SER A 734 34.80 -0.88 16.96
N PRO A 735 35.19 -0.79 15.68
CA PRO A 735 35.43 0.48 15.02
C PRO A 735 34.13 1.26 14.87
N THR A 736 34.22 2.59 14.85
CA THR A 736 33.05 3.44 14.81
C THR A 736 33.12 4.45 13.66
N PHE A 737 31.91 4.80 13.15
CA PHE A 737 31.68 5.89 12.22
C PHE A 737 30.79 6.95 12.89
N TYR A 738 31.35 8.07 13.27
CA TYR A 738 30.64 9.13 14.00
C TYR A 738 29.88 8.63 15.25
N GLY A 739 30.47 7.65 15.96
CA GLY A 739 29.88 7.02 17.13
C GLY A 739 29.06 5.76 16.89
N MET A 740 28.59 5.52 15.69
CA MET A 740 27.89 4.28 15.33
C MET A 740 28.90 3.13 15.18
N ALA A 741 28.59 1.96 15.73
CA ALA A 741 29.44 0.79 15.64
C ALA A 741 29.41 0.17 14.23
N TYR A 742 30.59 -0.29 13.76
CA TYR A 742 30.64 -1.11 12.53
C TYR A 742 29.83 -2.37 12.71
N ASP A 743 28.98 -2.64 11.74
CA ASP A 743 28.22 -3.87 11.64
C ASP A 743 28.42 -4.42 10.22
N TRP A 744 28.98 -5.64 10.13
CA TRP A 744 29.23 -6.22 8.83
C TRP A 744 27.94 -6.64 8.12
N GLN A 745 26.83 -6.76 8.86
CA GLN A 745 25.52 -7.18 8.39
C GLN A 745 24.41 -6.41 9.13
N PRO A 746 24.27 -5.11 8.86
CA PRO A 746 23.42 -4.21 9.66
C PRO A 746 21.92 -4.31 9.37
N VAL A 747 21.52 -5.19 8.45
CA VAL A 747 20.12 -5.50 8.08
C VAL A 747 19.95 -7.00 8.07
N TYR A 748 18.72 -7.51 7.93
CA TYR A 748 18.42 -8.94 7.96
C TYR A 748 19.24 -9.75 6.97
N HIS A 749 19.37 -11.04 7.25
CA HIS A 749 20.32 -11.92 6.58
C HIS A 749 19.91 -12.39 5.18
N ASP A 750 18.72 -12.10 4.71
CA ASP A 750 18.25 -12.55 3.41
C ASP A 750 17.69 -11.41 2.52
N PRO A 751 18.31 -11.15 1.37
CA PRO A 751 19.61 -11.69 0.97
C PRO A 751 20.70 -11.18 1.91
N PRO A 752 21.80 -11.92 2.11
CA PRO A 752 22.87 -11.50 3.00
C PRO A 752 23.36 -10.09 2.65
N SER A 753 23.01 -9.13 3.48
CA SER A 753 23.06 -7.69 3.16
C SER A 753 24.44 -7.18 2.79
N ASN A 754 25.49 -7.92 3.13
CA ASN A 754 26.86 -7.56 2.84
C ASN A 754 27.56 -8.50 1.84
N GLN A 755 26.92 -9.56 1.41
CA GLN A 755 27.53 -10.57 0.55
C GLN A 755 27.09 -10.46 -0.92
N TRP A 756 25.97 -9.82 -1.21
CA TRP A 756 25.45 -9.76 -2.57
C TRP A 756 26.09 -8.63 -3.40
N PHE A 757 26.67 -8.98 -4.54
CA PHE A 757 27.31 -8.00 -5.44
C PHE A 757 26.32 -6.97 -6.01
N GLY A 758 25.03 -7.26 -6.03
CA GLY A 758 24.01 -6.30 -6.45
C GLY A 758 24.04 -5.02 -5.63
N PHE A 759 24.23 -5.09 -4.30
CA PHE A 759 24.40 -3.90 -3.47
C PHE A 759 25.64 -3.09 -3.80
N GLN A 760 26.71 -3.75 -4.28
CA GLN A 760 27.89 -3.04 -4.79
C GLN A 760 27.56 -2.22 -6.04
N ALA A 761 26.89 -2.86 -7.01
CA ALA A 761 26.50 -2.23 -8.26
C ALA A 761 25.53 -1.07 -8.02
N TRP A 762 24.47 -1.26 -7.24
CA TRP A 762 23.50 -0.21 -6.93
C TRP A 762 24.13 0.98 -6.20
N SER A 763 24.99 0.72 -5.20
CA SER A 763 25.68 1.77 -4.47
C SER A 763 26.58 2.60 -5.38
N MET A 764 27.39 1.93 -6.17
CA MET A 764 28.40 2.61 -6.99
C MET A 764 27.82 3.25 -8.25
N GLU A 765 26.64 2.80 -8.73
CA GLU A 765 25.91 3.50 -9.78
C GLU A 765 25.64 4.97 -9.37
N ARG A 766 25.08 5.17 -8.19
CA ARG A 766 24.73 6.49 -7.65
C ARG A 766 25.96 7.37 -7.45
N VAL A 767 27.10 6.75 -7.08
CA VAL A 767 28.40 7.43 -6.99
C VAL A 767 28.96 7.76 -8.38
N ALA A 768 28.81 6.86 -9.36
CA ALA A 768 29.27 7.07 -10.74
C ALA A 768 28.46 8.17 -11.45
N GLU A 769 27.16 8.23 -11.23
CA GLU A 769 26.32 9.32 -11.72
C GLU A 769 26.73 10.67 -11.12
N LEU A 770 26.97 10.72 -9.80
CA LEU A 770 27.45 11.92 -9.13
C LEU A 770 28.80 12.36 -9.72
N TYR A 771 29.71 11.42 -9.90
CA TYR A 771 31.02 11.74 -10.55
C TYR A 771 30.84 12.23 -11.98
N TYR A 772 29.99 11.58 -12.76
CA TYR A 772 29.69 11.99 -14.13
C TYR A 772 29.09 13.38 -14.20
N ALA A 773 28.09 13.66 -13.37
CA ALA A 773 27.39 14.94 -13.39
C ALA A 773 28.24 16.11 -12.88
N THR A 774 29.10 15.88 -11.89
CA THR A 774 29.75 16.96 -11.13
C THR A 774 31.28 16.97 -11.20
N GLY A 775 31.91 15.83 -11.48
CA GLY A 775 33.35 15.66 -11.35
C GLY A 775 33.84 15.57 -9.90
N ASN A 776 32.95 15.22 -8.94
CA ASN A 776 33.26 15.16 -7.52
C ASN A 776 34.50 14.28 -7.25
N ALA A 777 35.49 14.83 -6.53
CA ALA A 777 36.78 14.20 -6.30
C ALA A 777 36.71 12.99 -5.37
N ASP A 778 35.83 13.01 -4.33
CA ASP A 778 35.65 11.90 -3.41
C ASP A 778 34.94 10.71 -4.10
N ALA A 779 33.93 11.02 -4.92
CA ALA A 779 33.30 10.01 -5.77
C ALA A 779 34.30 9.36 -6.74
N LYS A 780 35.19 10.17 -7.38
CA LYS A 780 36.26 9.65 -8.23
C LYS A 780 37.19 8.72 -7.47
N LEU A 781 37.64 9.13 -6.29
CA LEU A 781 38.56 8.32 -5.46
C LEU A 781 37.99 6.95 -5.12
N LEU A 782 36.71 6.89 -4.77
CA LEU A 782 35.99 5.65 -4.50
C LEU A 782 35.92 4.76 -5.75
N LEU A 783 35.53 5.36 -6.87
CA LEU A 783 35.33 4.65 -8.14
C LEU A 783 36.62 4.16 -8.75
N ASP A 784 37.72 4.91 -8.70
CA ASP A 784 39.01 4.48 -9.24
C ASP A 784 39.43 3.12 -8.66
N LYS A 785 39.20 2.94 -7.37
CA LYS A 785 39.54 1.70 -6.68
C LYS A 785 38.49 0.60 -6.90
N TRP A 786 37.22 0.96 -6.78
CA TRP A 786 36.13 0.00 -6.94
C TRP A 786 36.05 -0.55 -8.38
N VAL A 787 36.13 0.32 -9.39
CA VAL A 787 36.08 -0.08 -10.80
C VAL A 787 37.24 -0.99 -11.14
N LYS A 788 38.46 -0.68 -10.67
CA LYS A 788 39.62 -1.57 -10.88
C LYS A 788 39.35 -2.95 -10.31
N TRP A 789 38.91 -3.04 -9.04
CA TRP A 789 38.58 -4.30 -8.39
C TRP A 789 37.48 -5.06 -9.13
N ALA A 790 36.39 -4.40 -9.50
CA ALA A 790 35.26 -5.04 -10.17
C ALA A 790 35.63 -5.54 -11.57
N THR A 791 36.36 -4.74 -12.34
CA THR A 791 36.79 -5.12 -13.70
C THR A 791 37.84 -6.23 -13.73
N ASP A 792 38.75 -6.26 -12.74
CA ASP A 792 39.74 -7.34 -12.59
C ASP A 792 39.07 -8.69 -12.28
N ASN A 793 37.84 -8.67 -11.74
CA ASN A 793 37.07 -9.87 -11.37
C ASN A 793 35.86 -10.11 -12.30
N THR A 794 35.85 -9.50 -13.49
CA THR A 794 34.80 -9.69 -14.48
C THR A 794 35.37 -10.33 -15.74
N THR A 795 34.70 -11.35 -16.24
CA THR A 795 35.03 -11.98 -17.52
C THR A 795 33.94 -11.69 -18.54
N VAL A 796 34.33 -11.26 -19.73
CA VAL A 796 33.45 -11.12 -20.89
C VAL A 796 34.11 -11.83 -22.05
N ASN A 797 33.45 -12.84 -22.61
CA ASN A 797 33.95 -13.68 -23.67
C ASN A 797 33.50 -13.20 -25.07
N ALA A 798 34.20 -13.60 -26.10
CA ALA A 798 33.91 -13.24 -27.51
C ALA A 798 32.55 -13.78 -27.99
N ASP A 799 32.04 -14.84 -27.40
CA ASP A 799 30.73 -15.40 -27.70
C ASP A 799 29.57 -14.64 -26.99
N GLY A 800 29.90 -13.65 -26.16
CA GLY A 800 28.95 -12.85 -25.39
C GLY A 800 28.58 -13.44 -24.04
N THR A 801 29.16 -14.58 -23.65
CA THR A 801 29.04 -15.06 -22.27
C THR A 801 29.84 -14.18 -21.32
N TYR A 802 29.37 -14.03 -20.10
CA TYR A 802 30.08 -13.23 -19.09
C TYR A 802 29.95 -13.85 -17.71
N GLN A 803 30.86 -13.43 -16.83
CA GLN A 803 30.79 -13.73 -15.39
C GLN A 803 31.13 -12.49 -14.60
N ILE A 804 30.26 -12.13 -13.70
CA ILE A 804 30.44 -11.04 -12.73
C ILE A 804 30.44 -11.59 -11.30
N PRO A 805 31.03 -10.93 -10.32
CA PRO A 805 30.94 -11.36 -8.92
C PRO A 805 29.49 -11.57 -8.49
N SER A 806 29.24 -12.55 -7.62
CA SER A 806 27.94 -12.82 -7.02
C SER A 806 27.98 -12.71 -5.52
N THR A 807 28.67 -13.65 -4.86
CA THR A 807 28.76 -13.71 -3.40
C THR A 807 30.13 -13.29 -2.92
N LEU A 808 30.16 -12.30 -2.04
CA LEU A 808 31.36 -11.74 -1.43
C LEU A 808 31.57 -12.32 -0.02
N VAL A 809 32.83 -12.54 0.33
CA VAL A 809 33.23 -12.99 1.67
C VAL A 809 34.15 -11.95 2.29
N TRP A 810 33.82 -11.51 3.47
CA TRP A 810 34.50 -10.44 4.17
C TRP A 810 35.35 -10.97 5.31
N THR A 811 36.51 -10.37 5.53
CA THR A 811 37.38 -10.61 6.68
C THR A 811 37.93 -9.31 7.23
N GLY A 812 38.12 -9.28 8.55
CA GLY A 812 38.57 -8.07 9.23
C GLY A 812 37.48 -7.01 9.39
N GLN A 813 37.89 -5.78 9.64
CA GLN A 813 37.01 -4.65 9.89
C GLN A 813 37.69 -3.33 9.51
N PRO A 814 36.94 -2.25 9.27
CA PRO A 814 37.52 -0.93 9.02
C PRO A 814 38.21 -0.38 10.26
N ASN A 815 39.03 0.65 10.11
CA ASN A 815 39.50 1.44 11.23
C ASN A 815 38.38 2.35 11.75
N THR A 816 38.45 2.79 13.00
CA THR A 816 37.56 3.88 13.48
C THR A 816 37.75 5.12 12.61
N TRP A 817 36.61 5.67 12.11
CA TRP A 817 36.62 6.81 11.21
C TRP A 817 37.18 8.06 11.86
N ASN A 818 38.16 8.68 11.20
CA ASN A 818 38.70 9.97 11.59
C ASN A 818 38.53 10.98 10.43
N PRO A 819 37.55 11.89 10.50
CA PRO A 819 37.31 12.85 9.43
C PRO A 819 38.45 13.84 9.18
N ALA A 820 39.32 14.07 10.21
CA ALA A 820 40.49 14.95 10.05
C ALA A 820 41.65 14.25 9.32
N ASN A 821 41.72 12.93 9.36
CA ASN A 821 42.76 12.15 8.69
C ASN A 821 42.14 10.82 8.17
N PRO A 822 41.36 10.87 7.10
CA PRO A 822 40.77 9.67 6.53
C PRO A 822 41.86 8.76 5.93
N SER A 823 42.03 7.59 6.50
CA SER A 823 42.99 6.58 6.03
C SER A 823 42.28 5.49 5.23
N ALA A 824 43.00 4.86 4.31
CA ALA A 824 42.54 3.63 3.68
C ALA A 824 42.50 2.49 4.69
N ASN A 825 41.52 1.60 4.57
CA ASN A 825 41.45 0.39 5.39
C ASN A 825 42.48 -0.63 4.88
N THR A 826 43.33 -1.07 5.78
CA THR A 826 44.33 -2.12 5.52
C THR A 826 43.96 -3.45 6.17
N GLY A 827 42.98 -3.45 7.09
CA GLY A 827 42.53 -4.62 7.81
C GLY A 827 41.14 -5.15 7.40
N LEU A 828 40.50 -4.50 6.44
CA LEU A 828 39.22 -4.95 5.88
C LEU A 828 39.45 -5.51 4.48
N HIS A 829 39.12 -6.77 4.26
CA HIS A 829 39.38 -7.50 3.01
C HIS A 829 38.12 -8.14 2.45
N VAL A 830 38.10 -8.29 1.13
CA VAL A 830 37.05 -8.98 0.38
C VAL A 830 37.64 -10.07 -0.50
N SER A 831 36.97 -11.20 -0.58
CA SER A 831 37.19 -12.23 -1.62
C SER A 831 35.85 -12.59 -2.28
N ILE A 832 35.91 -13.15 -3.46
CA ILE A 832 34.70 -13.56 -4.20
C ILE A 832 34.57 -15.07 -4.07
N ARG A 833 33.41 -15.54 -3.57
CA ARG A 833 33.11 -16.95 -3.45
C ARG A 833 32.50 -17.51 -4.73
N ASP A 834 31.54 -16.79 -5.30
CA ASP A 834 30.76 -17.23 -6.44
C ASP A 834 30.64 -16.12 -7.50
N TYR A 835 30.41 -16.56 -8.74
CA TYR A 835 30.13 -15.68 -9.88
C TYR A 835 28.74 -15.95 -10.44
N THR A 836 28.18 -14.97 -11.17
CA THR A 836 26.84 -15.04 -11.73
C THR A 836 26.76 -14.47 -13.14
N THR A 837 25.68 -14.82 -13.82
CA THR A 837 25.23 -14.23 -15.09
C THR A 837 23.93 -13.45 -14.92
N ASP A 838 23.59 -13.03 -13.70
CA ASP A 838 22.38 -12.26 -13.41
C ASP A 838 22.30 -11.02 -14.29
N VAL A 839 21.22 -10.91 -15.07
CA VAL A 839 21.05 -9.85 -16.08
C VAL A 839 20.78 -8.48 -15.45
N GLY A 840 20.06 -8.44 -14.33
CA GLY A 840 19.73 -7.20 -13.61
C GLY A 840 20.98 -6.60 -12.97
N VAL A 841 21.74 -7.41 -12.24
CA VAL A 841 23.01 -7.00 -11.63
C VAL A 841 24.04 -6.60 -12.70
N ALA A 842 24.10 -7.32 -13.81
CA ALA A 842 24.98 -6.97 -14.94
C ALA A 842 24.56 -5.63 -15.59
N GLY A 843 23.25 -5.34 -15.68
CA GLY A 843 22.72 -4.06 -16.15
C GLY A 843 23.10 -2.90 -15.24
N SER A 844 22.89 -3.03 -13.93
CA SER A 844 23.30 -2.05 -12.92
C SER A 844 24.81 -1.82 -12.95
N TYR A 845 25.60 -2.88 -13.00
CA TYR A 845 27.05 -2.81 -13.07
C TYR A 845 27.54 -2.13 -14.37
N ALA A 846 26.90 -2.41 -15.50
CA ALA A 846 27.21 -1.73 -16.76
C ALA A 846 26.97 -0.21 -16.63
N LYS A 847 25.94 0.24 -15.91
CA LYS A 847 25.69 1.68 -15.66
C LYS A 847 26.82 2.32 -14.85
N VAL A 848 27.33 1.65 -13.79
CA VAL A 848 28.52 2.14 -13.06
C VAL A 848 29.69 2.36 -14.03
N LEU A 849 30.00 1.34 -14.82
CA LEU A 849 31.15 1.36 -15.71
C LEU A 849 31.02 2.41 -16.81
N MET A 850 29.84 2.58 -17.39
CA MET A 850 29.65 3.53 -18.49
C MET A 850 29.70 4.99 -18.02
N TYR A 851 29.08 5.34 -16.86
CA TYR A 851 29.18 6.69 -16.31
C TYR A 851 30.62 7.04 -15.90
N TYR A 852 31.30 6.08 -15.25
CA TYR A 852 32.71 6.25 -14.91
C TYR A 852 33.58 6.41 -16.19
N ALA A 853 33.39 5.56 -17.20
CA ALA A 853 34.15 5.63 -18.45
C ALA A 853 33.87 6.93 -19.21
N ALA A 854 32.65 7.37 -19.29
CA ALA A 854 32.28 8.61 -19.98
C ALA A 854 32.93 9.85 -19.35
N LYS A 855 33.15 9.85 -18.04
CA LYS A 855 33.77 10.97 -17.30
C LYS A 855 35.30 10.87 -17.27
N SER A 856 35.82 9.66 -17.00
CA SER A 856 37.25 9.45 -16.78
C SER A 856 38.03 9.16 -18.06
N GLY A 857 37.34 8.72 -19.14
CA GLY A 857 37.98 8.21 -20.36
C GLY A 857 38.49 6.77 -20.23
N ASN A 858 38.11 6.02 -19.20
CA ASN A 858 38.60 4.64 -18.97
C ASN A 858 38.09 3.66 -20.04
N ALA A 859 39.00 3.22 -20.90
CA ALA A 859 38.66 2.32 -22.02
C ALA A 859 38.26 0.91 -21.57
N THR A 860 38.85 0.38 -20.49
CA THR A 860 38.54 -0.95 -19.96
C THR A 860 37.08 -0.97 -19.44
N ALA A 861 36.72 0.00 -18.65
CA ALA A 861 35.34 0.12 -18.14
C ALA A 861 34.31 0.26 -19.29
N LYS A 862 34.62 1.07 -20.32
CA LYS A 862 33.78 1.17 -21.52
C LYS A 862 33.62 -0.17 -22.23
N THR A 863 34.71 -0.91 -22.41
CA THR A 863 34.73 -2.18 -23.13
C THR A 863 33.94 -3.25 -22.38
N ILE A 864 34.10 -3.32 -21.06
CA ILE A 864 33.35 -4.29 -20.23
C ILE A 864 31.87 -3.94 -20.20
N ALA A 865 31.49 -2.66 -20.00
CA ALA A 865 30.10 -2.23 -20.06
C ALA A 865 29.44 -2.63 -21.39
N LYS A 866 30.11 -2.38 -22.50
CA LYS A 866 29.65 -2.80 -23.82
C LYS A 866 29.47 -4.32 -23.91
N GLY A 867 30.46 -5.06 -23.47
CA GLY A 867 30.43 -6.52 -23.54
C GLY A 867 29.33 -7.16 -22.70
N LEU A 868 29.03 -6.60 -21.51
CA LEU A 868 27.90 -7.04 -20.68
C LEU A 868 26.57 -6.80 -21.40
N LEU A 869 26.33 -5.60 -21.93
CA LEU A 869 25.11 -5.26 -22.64
C LEU A 869 24.92 -6.06 -23.93
N ASP A 870 26.00 -6.28 -24.70
CA ASP A 870 25.97 -7.11 -25.89
C ASP A 870 25.71 -8.59 -25.55
N GLY A 871 26.32 -9.06 -24.47
CA GLY A 871 26.14 -10.42 -23.97
C GLY A 871 24.70 -10.70 -23.53
N ILE A 872 24.13 -9.80 -22.72
CA ILE A 872 22.72 -9.86 -22.31
C ILE A 872 21.81 -9.85 -23.53
N TRP A 873 22.05 -8.94 -24.47
CA TRP A 873 21.22 -8.82 -25.66
C TRP A 873 21.33 -10.04 -26.58
N LYS A 874 22.47 -10.64 -26.70
CA LYS A 874 22.69 -11.80 -27.56
C LYS A 874 22.15 -13.10 -26.96
N ASN A 875 22.32 -13.32 -25.66
CA ASN A 875 22.19 -14.64 -25.05
C ASN A 875 20.97 -14.77 -24.11
N ASN A 876 20.37 -13.66 -23.66
CA ASN A 876 19.39 -13.69 -22.58
C ASN A 876 18.00 -13.16 -22.97
N GLN A 877 17.78 -12.82 -24.26
CA GLN A 877 16.47 -12.37 -24.71
C GLN A 877 15.46 -13.51 -24.78
N ASP A 878 14.22 -13.21 -24.39
CA ASP A 878 13.06 -14.06 -24.64
C ASP A 878 11.85 -13.21 -25.07
N THR A 879 10.66 -13.80 -25.08
CA THR A 879 9.43 -13.12 -25.53
C THR A 879 9.01 -11.99 -24.60
N LYS A 880 9.28 -12.11 -23.29
CA LYS A 880 8.86 -11.12 -22.29
C LYS A 880 9.92 -10.02 -22.10
N GLY A 881 11.20 -10.35 -22.14
CA GLY A 881 12.25 -9.39 -21.86
C GLY A 881 13.65 -9.99 -21.99
N VAL A 882 14.39 -9.96 -20.89
CA VAL A 882 15.70 -10.62 -20.71
C VAL A 882 15.67 -11.45 -19.44
N SER A 883 16.21 -12.67 -19.47
CA SER A 883 16.22 -13.57 -18.31
C SER A 883 17.39 -14.55 -18.32
N VAL A 884 17.65 -15.11 -17.15
CA VAL A 884 18.50 -16.28 -16.96
C VAL A 884 17.72 -17.32 -16.17
N SER A 885 18.06 -18.60 -16.37
CA SER A 885 17.47 -19.67 -15.57
C SER A 885 18.10 -19.71 -14.19
N GLU A 886 17.28 -19.63 -13.15
CA GLU A 886 17.68 -19.69 -11.76
C GLU A 886 17.12 -20.92 -11.09
N THR A 887 17.96 -21.68 -10.39
CA THR A 887 17.56 -22.86 -9.60
C THR A 887 17.53 -22.46 -8.14
N LYS A 888 16.36 -22.64 -7.50
CA LYS A 888 16.09 -22.20 -6.12
C LYS A 888 15.83 -23.40 -5.20
N ALA A 889 16.84 -23.85 -4.47
CA ALA A 889 16.68 -24.87 -3.44
C ALA A 889 15.95 -24.35 -2.19
N ASP A 890 15.90 -23.03 -1.99
CA ASP A 890 15.31 -22.37 -0.82
C ASP A 890 13.78 -22.50 -0.75
N TYR A 891 13.12 -22.93 -1.81
CA TYR A 891 11.70 -23.33 -1.72
C TYR A 891 11.42 -24.36 -0.62
N ARG A 892 12.43 -25.17 -0.22
CA ARG A 892 12.30 -26.11 0.92
C ARG A 892 11.82 -25.43 2.21
N ARG A 893 12.18 -24.16 2.39
CA ARG A 893 11.82 -23.36 3.56
C ARG A 893 10.32 -23.07 3.69
N LEU A 894 9.56 -23.21 2.61
CA LEU A 894 8.10 -23.14 2.66
C LEU A 894 7.49 -24.23 3.56
N ASN A 895 8.20 -25.33 3.80
CA ASN A 895 7.77 -26.39 4.74
C ASN A 895 8.15 -26.11 6.20
N ASP A 896 8.94 -25.06 6.46
CA ASP A 896 9.34 -24.71 7.82
C ASP A 896 8.14 -24.20 8.63
N PRO A 897 8.12 -24.46 9.94
CA PRO A 897 6.99 -24.09 10.78
C PRO A 897 6.95 -22.57 11.01
N VAL A 898 5.77 -22.00 10.90
CA VAL A 898 5.52 -20.63 11.35
C VAL A 898 5.56 -20.60 12.87
N TYR A 899 6.37 -19.69 13.46
CA TYR A 899 6.31 -19.48 14.89
C TYR A 899 4.98 -18.85 15.29
N VAL A 900 4.24 -19.52 16.12
CA VAL A 900 2.96 -19.08 16.67
C VAL A 900 3.02 -19.15 18.19
N PRO A 901 2.77 -18.05 18.91
CA PRO A 901 2.73 -18.05 20.37
C PRO A 901 1.74 -19.09 20.91
N ALA A 902 2.05 -19.68 22.07
CA ALA A 902 1.23 -20.74 22.67
C ALA A 902 -0.24 -20.29 22.86
N GLY A 903 -1.18 -21.12 22.41
CA GLY A 903 -2.61 -20.87 22.51
C GLY A 903 -3.19 -19.86 21.51
N TRP A 904 -2.36 -19.27 20.63
CA TRP A 904 -2.84 -18.38 19.60
C TRP A 904 -3.34 -19.14 18.36
N THR A 905 -4.46 -18.70 17.79
CA THR A 905 -4.98 -19.17 16.50
C THR A 905 -5.62 -18.00 15.75
N GLY A 906 -5.52 -17.99 14.42
CA GLY A 906 -6.13 -17.00 13.57
C GLY A 906 -6.27 -17.50 12.14
N LYS A 907 -6.71 -16.62 11.25
CA LYS A 907 -6.73 -16.88 9.81
C LYS A 907 -6.62 -15.59 9.04
N MET A 908 -6.06 -15.66 7.84
CA MET A 908 -6.09 -14.57 6.88
C MET A 908 -7.48 -14.39 6.25
N PRO A 909 -7.82 -13.22 5.72
CA PRO A 909 -9.10 -13.01 5.05
C PRO A 909 -9.32 -13.93 3.85
N ASN A 910 -8.26 -14.37 3.14
CA ASN A 910 -8.33 -15.36 2.07
C ASN A 910 -8.71 -16.76 2.57
N GLY A 911 -8.78 -16.98 3.89
CA GLY A 911 -9.18 -18.24 4.52
C GLY A 911 -8.04 -19.09 5.05
N ASP A 912 -6.78 -18.78 4.75
CA ASP A 912 -5.62 -19.54 5.25
C ASP A 912 -5.51 -19.46 6.78
N ALA A 913 -5.49 -20.59 7.43
CA ALA A 913 -5.40 -20.68 8.89
C ALA A 913 -3.97 -20.52 9.38
N ILE A 914 -3.80 -19.81 10.51
CA ILE A 914 -2.53 -19.70 11.23
C ILE A 914 -2.72 -20.26 12.63
N ASN A 915 -1.94 -21.29 12.96
CA ASN A 915 -1.95 -21.96 14.25
C ASN A 915 -0.61 -22.69 14.47
N SER A 916 -0.44 -23.36 15.59
CA SER A 916 0.80 -24.06 15.94
C SER A 916 1.26 -25.16 14.98
N SER A 917 0.43 -25.55 14.01
CA SER A 917 0.78 -26.54 12.97
C SER A 917 1.02 -25.89 11.61
N SER A 918 0.95 -24.56 11.50
CA SER A 918 1.12 -23.86 10.24
C SER A 918 2.56 -23.86 9.78
N THR A 919 2.74 -24.00 8.46
CA THR A 919 4.00 -23.78 7.76
C THR A 919 3.89 -22.55 6.87
N PHE A 920 5.01 -22.02 6.40
CA PHE A 920 5.00 -20.88 5.48
C PHE A 920 4.24 -21.20 4.19
N MET A 921 4.21 -22.46 3.76
CA MET A 921 3.35 -22.90 2.64
C MET A 921 1.87 -22.89 3.00
N SER A 922 1.50 -23.25 4.21
CA SER A 922 0.09 -23.37 4.60
C SER A 922 -0.63 -22.01 4.66
N ILE A 923 0.11 -20.92 4.79
CA ILE A 923 -0.41 -19.54 4.76
C ILE A 923 -0.34 -18.89 3.37
N ARG A 924 -0.01 -19.68 2.34
CA ARG A 924 0.10 -19.28 0.93
C ARG A 924 -0.60 -20.29 0.02
N SER A 925 -1.82 -20.68 0.37
CA SER A 925 -2.57 -21.71 -0.37
C SER A 925 -2.74 -21.39 -1.86
N PHE A 926 -2.74 -20.10 -2.21
CA PHE A 926 -2.90 -19.60 -3.58
C PHE A 926 -1.73 -19.99 -4.51
N TYR A 927 -0.53 -20.28 -4.00
CA TYR A 927 0.59 -20.77 -4.81
C TYR A 927 0.24 -22.04 -5.58
N ARG A 928 -0.68 -22.87 -5.05
CA ARG A 928 -1.13 -24.10 -5.71
C ARG A 928 -1.89 -23.87 -7.02
N ASN A 929 -2.34 -22.64 -7.26
CA ASN A 929 -3.05 -22.26 -8.48
C ASN A 929 -2.10 -21.82 -9.60
N ASP A 930 -0.79 -21.65 -9.29
CA ASP A 930 0.19 -21.23 -10.27
C ASP A 930 0.52 -22.38 -11.23
N PRO A 931 0.63 -22.12 -12.55
CA PRO A 931 0.97 -23.15 -13.54
C PRO A 931 2.30 -23.87 -13.26
N ASP A 932 3.25 -23.20 -12.63
CA ASP A 932 4.57 -23.75 -12.29
C ASP A 932 4.61 -24.46 -10.92
N TRP A 933 3.54 -24.41 -10.15
CA TRP A 933 3.44 -25.05 -8.86
C TRP A 933 3.86 -26.54 -8.86
N PRO A 934 3.52 -27.37 -9.87
CA PRO A 934 3.93 -28.76 -9.91
C PRO A 934 5.44 -29.00 -9.76
N LYS A 935 6.29 -28.06 -10.22
CA LYS A 935 7.75 -28.13 -10.05
C LYS A 935 8.15 -27.97 -8.59
N VAL A 936 7.54 -26.97 -7.90
CA VAL A 936 7.77 -26.70 -6.47
C VAL A 936 7.23 -27.85 -5.61
N ASP A 937 6.01 -28.31 -5.87
CA ASP A 937 5.35 -29.37 -5.14
C ASP A 937 6.14 -30.71 -5.22
N ALA A 938 6.66 -31.05 -6.40
CA ALA A 938 7.52 -32.23 -6.58
C ALA A 938 8.81 -32.12 -5.74
N PHE A 939 9.43 -30.95 -5.71
CA PHE A 939 10.61 -30.70 -4.88
C PHE A 939 10.30 -30.79 -3.38
N LEU A 940 9.24 -30.14 -2.91
CA LEU A 940 8.82 -30.16 -1.50
C LEU A 940 8.47 -31.57 -1.03
N LYS A 941 8.00 -32.43 -1.92
CA LYS A 941 7.73 -33.86 -1.66
C LYS A 941 8.96 -34.77 -1.78
N GLY A 942 10.11 -34.23 -2.17
CA GLY A 942 11.34 -34.99 -2.42
C GLY A 942 11.27 -35.91 -3.63
N THR A 943 10.35 -35.66 -4.58
CA THR A 943 10.16 -36.46 -5.80
C THR A 943 10.73 -35.79 -7.05
N GLY A 944 11.24 -34.56 -6.95
CA GLY A 944 11.82 -33.78 -8.03
C GLY A 944 13.05 -32.98 -7.59
N PRO A 945 13.86 -32.51 -8.56
CA PRO A 945 14.98 -31.60 -8.27
C PRO A 945 14.49 -30.23 -7.78
N ALA A 946 15.41 -29.41 -7.27
CA ALA A 946 15.13 -28.00 -7.00
C ALA A 946 14.59 -27.31 -8.26
N PRO A 947 13.50 -26.53 -8.14
CA PRO A 947 12.86 -25.95 -9.29
C PRO A 947 13.71 -24.85 -9.93
N SER A 948 13.64 -24.77 -11.26
CA SER A 948 14.30 -23.75 -12.05
C SER A 948 13.27 -22.92 -12.80
N PHE A 949 13.48 -21.60 -12.80
CA PHE A 949 12.61 -20.62 -13.43
C PHE A 949 13.42 -19.57 -14.18
N ASN A 950 12.82 -18.99 -15.23
CA ASN A 950 13.27 -17.76 -15.83
C ASN A 950 12.45 -16.61 -15.23
N TYR A 951 13.07 -15.82 -14.37
CA TYR A 951 12.37 -14.72 -13.71
C TYR A 951 12.51 -13.40 -14.49
N HIS A 952 11.40 -12.65 -14.53
CA HIS A 952 11.34 -11.32 -15.15
C HIS A 952 11.04 -10.28 -14.07
N ARG A 953 12.02 -10.06 -13.18
CA ARG A 953 11.96 -9.01 -12.16
C ARG A 953 11.87 -7.64 -12.82
N PHE A 954 10.92 -6.84 -12.41
CA PHE A 954 10.70 -5.53 -13.03
C PHE A 954 11.93 -4.64 -12.95
N TRP A 955 12.57 -4.56 -11.77
CA TRP A 955 13.78 -3.78 -11.59
C TRP A 955 14.91 -4.20 -12.56
N ALA A 956 15.12 -5.50 -12.71
CA ALA A 956 16.19 -6.03 -13.58
C ALA A 956 15.94 -5.70 -15.05
N GLN A 957 14.70 -5.84 -15.51
CA GLN A 957 14.32 -5.44 -16.88
C GLN A 957 14.59 -3.97 -17.12
N VAL A 958 14.18 -3.13 -16.16
CA VAL A 958 14.35 -1.67 -16.29
C VAL A 958 15.81 -1.26 -16.20
N ASP A 959 16.60 -1.88 -15.33
CA ASP A 959 18.04 -1.59 -15.25
C ASP A 959 18.76 -1.89 -16.58
N VAL A 960 18.45 -3.02 -17.19
CA VAL A 960 18.99 -3.34 -18.52
C VAL A 960 18.48 -2.36 -19.58
N ALA A 961 17.20 -2.01 -19.57
CA ALA A 961 16.63 -1.05 -20.52
C ALA A 961 17.30 0.32 -20.39
N VAL A 962 17.40 0.86 -19.17
CA VAL A 962 18.05 2.15 -18.89
C VAL A 962 19.55 2.10 -19.25
N ALA A 963 20.24 0.99 -18.93
CA ALA A 963 21.64 0.82 -19.30
C ALA A 963 21.85 0.87 -20.83
N LEU A 964 20.95 0.26 -21.60
CA LEU A 964 20.97 0.35 -23.07
C LEU A 964 20.75 1.79 -23.54
N ALA A 965 19.73 2.48 -23.02
CA ALA A 965 19.47 3.88 -23.38
C ALA A 965 20.65 4.79 -23.06
N GLU A 966 21.24 4.62 -21.87
CA GLU A 966 22.35 5.45 -21.40
C GLU A 966 23.66 5.13 -22.14
N TYR A 967 23.93 3.85 -22.45
CA TYR A 967 25.10 3.51 -23.27
C TYR A 967 25.01 4.17 -24.65
N GLY A 968 23.84 4.09 -25.29
CA GLY A 968 23.60 4.75 -26.57
C GLY A 968 23.74 6.28 -26.50
N ARG A 969 23.36 6.89 -25.39
CA ARG A 969 23.52 8.35 -25.15
C ARG A 969 24.96 8.75 -24.89
N LEU A 970 25.69 7.98 -24.10
CA LEU A 970 27.06 8.31 -23.67
C LEU A 970 28.10 7.98 -24.74
N PHE A 971 27.82 7.01 -25.60
CA PHE A 971 28.72 6.54 -26.64
C PHE A 971 28.00 6.38 -27.99
N PRO A 972 27.55 7.52 -28.58
CA PRO A 972 26.76 7.51 -29.81
C PRO A 972 27.52 6.96 -31.03
#